data_11507ab4c2d133dbede9b1d8c5dcefa6
#
_entry.id   11507ab4c2d133dbede9b1d8c5dcefa6
#
_cell.length_a   1.000
_cell.length_b   1.000
_cell.length_c   1.000
_cell.angle_alpha   90.00
_cell.angle_beta   90.00
_cell.angle_gamma   90.00
#
_symmetry.space_group_name_H-M   'P 1'
#
loop_
_entity.id
_entity.type
_entity.pdbx_description
1 polymer ?
#
loop_
_entity_poly.entity_id
_entity_poly.type
_entity_poly.pdbx_seq_one_letter_code
_entity_poly.pdbx_strand_id
1 'polypeptide(L)'
;LFFRLSKHRFLLIILGLAIVIGASLPSFMTASCLTRLQTPAEAKALENLRGMTRGGVLPSEDVVARIESQFPRSKAAALARLVRARIRLGRKDFAGAAELLNTSVVRDYSSLGDYALFMRADALEQTGNKAEARASYEQLLRDYPASLRARESALRAASIASQSGSGAAVAALLRDLVAKDDAAALLLIAKARAQVGDSTQAVAAYRRIYFFAPASSESAEAAAAIKRNAASLSPATQEEAIARADKLYAAKRFADSTQAYADAFAKFPSASNSEAQLRRGIAAANARRTADAISALNSVPTSAGEARAEALYNLAQTYARARQWDQARATTQELQHSFPTSAFTPRALVNVGQIAEDAKNEADASYFLLTAVNSYQGSVDVAQAQFDLAWMAHDAKNFSESSKQLTEHLAYYAEKNTDNRGRAGYWAARDSERAGKLSEARALYQAMQGRYDANWYGYLAKQRLDAMLRSGVGTVPLKTFAADSVVGRAIANLQTVTVAEESAGVNEDRVIAKASDLNTTGLDDWALEELGQISASMPNSPKVNLAIAQVYRSQEDNVRALNVMKKSFPDYSQMKPEEMTREQWDVFYPLAYWDIIVQESRARSLDPFQVAGLIRQETVFNPRARSSARAYGLMQVLIPTAVLTAKKYGVDRSISEEALYEPRLNIQLGTAYLRDQIDKFGRIEYVAAAYNAGPQRVVQWKTSLPADIDEWDEAVPFKETRGYVQGVVRNRLQYERLYDANGKFRPEVGKRAITERTKTGSAPAEPEDVNIHKSRDTGEAHEE
;
A
#
# COMPACT_ATOMS: atom_id res chain seq x y z
N LEU A 1 56.21 0.30 33.84
CA LEU A 1 56.25 -0.89 34.75
C LEU A 1 54.85 -1.49 34.87
N PHE A 2 54.65 -2.56 34.15
CA PHE A 2 54.07 -3.89 34.48
C PHE A 2 52.90 -3.95 35.46
N PHE A 3 51.73 -4.54 35.00
CA PHE A 3 51.39 -5.89 35.43
C PHE A 3 50.33 -6.51 34.49
N ARG A 4 50.68 -7.62 33.84
CA ARG A 4 49.75 -8.60 33.29
C ARG A 4 49.07 -9.32 34.45
N LEU A 5 47.73 -9.39 34.48
CA LEU A 5 46.98 -10.30 35.31
C LEU A 5 46.09 -11.18 34.43
N SER A 6 46.23 -12.48 34.65
CA SER A 6 45.79 -13.60 33.84
C SER A 6 44.28 -13.77 33.82
N LYS A 7 43.77 -14.21 32.67
CA LYS A 7 42.34 -14.50 32.37
C LYS A 7 41.66 -15.56 33.26
N HIS A 8 42.36 -16.18 34.20
CA HIS A 8 41.78 -17.26 35.03
C HIS A 8 41.23 -16.83 36.38
N ARG A 9 41.41 -15.60 36.84
CA ARG A 9 40.85 -15.13 38.10
C ARG A 9 39.48 -14.45 37.95
N PHE A 10 39.04 -14.12 36.75
CA PHE A 10 37.72 -13.53 36.49
C PHE A 10 36.59 -14.59 36.42
N LEU A 11 36.93 -15.84 36.10
CA LEU A 11 35.91 -16.92 36.01
C LEU A 11 35.53 -17.49 37.40
N LEU A 12 36.35 -17.36 38.39
CA LEU A 12 36.06 -17.87 39.77
C LEU A 12 35.25 -16.88 40.63
N ILE A 13 35.21 -15.60 40.27
CA ILE A 13 34.38 -14.60 41.01
C ILE A 13 32.92 -14.63 40.55
N ILE A 14 32.63 -15.05 39.31
CA ILE A 14 31.26 -15.19 38.77
C ILE A 14 30.63 -16.50 39.27
N LEU A 15 31.40 -17.55 39.58
CA LEU A 15 30.88 -18.79 40.14
C LEU A 15 30.63 -18.70 41.67
N GLY A 16 31.26 -17.75 42.37
CA GLY A 16 31.12 -17.56 43.80
C GLY A 16 29.90 -16.72 44.25
N LEU A 17 29.34 -15.89 43.31
CA LEU A 17 28.15 -15.06 43.59
C LEU A 17 26.81 -15.74 43.25
N ALA A 18 26.84 -16.93 42.63
CA ALA A 18 25.65 -17.68 42.27
C ALA A 18 25.15 -18.64 43.37
N ILE A 19 25.85 -18.75 44.50
CA ILE A 19 25.53 -19.75 45.58
C ILE A 19 24.93 -19.11 46.84
N VAL A 20 24.83 -17.79 46.97
CA VAL A 20 24.37 -17.12 48.22
C VAL A 20 22.98 -16.43 48.09
N ILE A 21 22.32 -16.47 46.93
CA ILE A 21 20.94 -15.98 46.81
C ILE A 21 20.02 -17.13 46.38
N GLY A 22 19.92 -18.11 47.23
CA GLY A 22 19.00 -19.24 47.10
C GLY A 22 18.01 -19.27 48.25
N ALA A 23 17.06 -18.34 48.32
CA ALA A 23 15.79 -18.55 49.02
C ALA A 23 14.80 -17.45 48.63
N SER A 24 13.65 -17.89 48.11
CA SER A 24 12.39 -17.16 47.91
C SER A 24 12.31 -16.15 46.77
N LEU A 25 12.13 -16.65 45.52
CA LEU A 25 11.37 -15.98 44.50
C LEU A 25 10.37 -16.98 43.88
N PRO A 26 9.12 -16.58 43.62
CA PRO A 26 8.14 -17.49 43.02
C PRO A 26 8.57 -17.89 41.63
N SER A 27 8.36 -19.15 41.29
CA SER A 27 8.70 -19.77 40.01
C SER A 27 7.94 -19.10 38.86
N PHE A 28 8.49 -18.03 38.33
CA PHE A 28 8.24 -17.67 36.93
C PHE A 28 9.14 -18.56 36.10
N MET A 29 8.60 -19.66 35.61
CA MET A 29 9.22 -20.42 34.52
C MET A 29 9.31 -19.55 33.29
N THR A 30 10.41 -18.80 33.13
CA THR A 30 10.86 -18.34 31.86
C THR A 30 11.27 -19.58 31.07
N ALA A 31 10.40 -20.04 30.17
CA ALA A 31 10.78 -20.97 29.13
C ALA A 31 11.85 -20.27 28.28
N SER A 32 13.13 -20.45 28.63
CA SER A 32 14.25 -20.16 27.75
C SER A 32 14.10 -21.10 26.56
N CYS A 33 13.49 -20.60 25.48
CA CYS A 33 13.61 -21.18 24.16
C CYS A 33 15.11 -21.21 23.83
N LEU A 34 15.78 -22.33 24.12
CA LEU A 34 17.05 -22.67 23.54
C LEU A 34 16.80 -22.70 22.03
N THR A 35 17.11 -21.61 21.34
CA THR A 35 17.18 -21.57 19.88
C THR A 35 18.24 -22.57 19.46
N ARG A 36 17.80 -23.81 19.25
CA ARG A 36 18.63 -24.86 18.66
C ARG A 36 19.01 -24.34 17.27
N LEU A 37 20.30 -24.15 17.04
CA LEU A 37 20.81 -23.73 15.75
C LEU A 37 20.26 -24.68 14.68
N GLN A 38 19.51 -24.12 13.76
CA GLN A 38 18.90 -24.83 12.65
C GLN A 38 20.00 -25.46 11.77
N THR A 39 19.91 -26.74 11.53
CA THR A 39 20.89 -27.39 10.64
C THR A 39 20.63 -26.99 9.19
N PRO A 40 21.67 -26.99 8.31
CA PRO A 40 21.47 -26.71 6.88
C PRO A 40 20.44 -27.64 6.22
N ALA A 41 20.35 -28.89 6.65
CA ALA A 41 19.36 -29.86 6.15
C ALA A 41 17.94 -29.49 6.57
N GLU A 42 17.74 -29.03 7.82
CA GLU A 42 16.45 -28.55 8.31
C GLU A 42 16.02 -27.25 7.59
N ALA A 43 16.96 -26.31 7.38
CA ALA A 43 16.69 -25.08 6.64
C ALA A 43 16.21 -25.40 5.20
N LYS A 44 16.86 -26.36 4.54
CA LYS A 44 16.45 -26.83 3.20
C LYS A 44 15.10 -27.51 3.21
N ALA A 45 14.79 -28.29 4.25
CA ALA A 45 13.46 -28.92 4.41
C ALA A 45 12.35 -27.86 4.57
N LEU A 46 12.60 -26.80 5.33
CA LEU A 46 11.65 -25.67 5.48
C LEU A 46 11.48 -24.89 4.17
N GLU A 47 12.55 -24.64 3.43
CA GLU A 47 12.47 -24.03 2.10
C GLU A 47 11.63 -24.89 1.13
N ASN A 48 11.85 -26.19 1.13
CA ASN A 48 11.07 -27.14 0.34
C ASN A 48 9.60 -27.14 0.76
N LEU A 49 9.31 -27.15 2.09
CA LEU A 49 7.95 -27.09 2.61
C LEU A 49 7.25 -25.81 2.13
N ARG A 50 7.92 -24.66 2.26
CA ARG A 50 7.41 -23.35 1.77
C ARG A 50 7.14 -23.38 0.26
N GLY A 51 8.03 -24.02 -0.52
CA GLY A 51 7.82 -24.19 -1.96
C GLY A 51 6.57 -25.01 -2.29
N MET A 52 6.34 -26.10 -1.54
CA MET A 52 5.18 -26.98 -1.73
C MET A 52 3.83 -26.36 -1.30
N THR A 53 3.85 -25.45 -0.33
CA THR A 53 2.65 -24.79 0.20
C THR A 53 2.37 -23.44 -0.45
N ARG A 54 3.21 -23.02 -1.38
CA ARG A 54 3.15 -21.71 -2.04
C ARG A 54 1.75 -21.44 -2.61
N GLY A 55 1.22 -20.24 -2.32
CA GLY A 55 -0.12 -19.84 -2.75
C GLY A 55 -1.24 -20.67 -2.11
N GLY A 56 -1.02 -21.22 -0.92
CA GLY A 56 -2.01 -21.99 -0.18
C GLY A 56 -2.20 -23.43 -0.68
N VAL A 57 -1.41 -23.88 -1.66
CA VAL A 57 -1.46 -25.27 -2.18
C VAL A 57 -1.18 -26.27 -1.07
N LEU A 58 -1.91 -27.37 -1.06
CA LEU A 58 -1.70 -28.46 -0.10
C LEU A 58 -1.00 -29.64 -0.81
N PRO A 59 0.23 -29.99 -0.39
CA PRO A 59 0.97 -31.12 -0.95
C PRO A 59 0.40 -32.48 -0.49
N SER A 60 0.95 -33.58 -1.00
CA SER A 60 0.60 -34.92 -0.50
C SER A 60 1.01 -35.07 0.97
N GLU A 61 0.12 -35.63 1.81
CA GLU A 61 0.36 -35.80 3.24
C GLU A 61 1.61 -36.65 3.53
N ASP A 62 1.86 -37.69 2.71
CA ASP A 62 3.04 -38.58 2.87
C ASP A 62 4.36 -37.85 2.69
N VAL A 63 4.40 -36.89 1.77
CA VAL A 63 5.63 -36.06 1.55
C VAL A 63 5.88 -35.20 2.78
N VAL A 64 4.85 -34.60 3.34
CA VAL A 64 4.96 -33.75 4.54
C VAL A 64 5.26 -34.58 5.79
N ALA A 65 4.66 -35.76 5.92
CA ALA A 65 4.93 -36.69 7.03
C ALA A 65 6.39 -37.14 7.06
N ARG A 66 7.05 -37.28 5.91
CA ARG A 66 8.49 -37.60 5.85
C ARG A 66 9.34 -36.47 6.42
N ILE A 67 9.00 -35.21 6.17
CA ILE A 67 9.71 -34.06 6.78
C ILE A 67 9.56 -34.11 8.30
N GLU A 68 8.34 -34.35 8.80
CA GLU A 68 8.08 -34.45 10.23
C GLU A 68 8.90 -35.58 10.90
N SER A 69 8.97 -36.75 10.29
CA SER A 69 9.72 -37.91 10.82
C SER A 69 11.24 -37.75 10.72
N GLN A 70 11.73 -37.05 9.69
CA GLN A 70 13.15 -36.82 9.49
C GLN A 70 13.75 -35.81 10.48
N PHE A 71 12.98 -34.85 10.94
CA PHE A 71 13.42 -33.79 11.84
C PHE A 71 12.61 -33.75 13.16
N PRO A 72 12.52 -34.83 13.95
CA PRO A 72 11.69 -34.86 15.15
C PRO A 72 12.13 -33.78 16.15
N ARG A 73 11.19 -33.19 16.85
CA ARG A 73 11.43 -32.13 17.85
C ARG A 73 12.18 -30.92 17.28
N SER A 74 11.76 -30.47 16.11
CA SER A 74 12.32 -29.33 15.40
C SER A 74 11.22 -28.41 14.86
N LYS A 75 11.62 -27.23 14.39
CA LYS A 75 10.71 -26.31 13.70
C LYS A 75 10.12 -26.93 12.43
N ALA A 76 10.93 -27.68 11.68
CA ALA A 76 10.45 -28.37 10.48
C ALA A 76 9.35 -29.39 10.80
N ALA A 77 9.50 -30.17 11.88
CA ALA A 77 8.45 -31.09 12.31
C ALA A 77 7.17 -30.36 12.76
N ALA A 78 7.32 -29.25 13.51
CA ALA A 78 6.19 -28.47 13.96
C ALA A 78 5.35 -27.90 12.80
N LEU A 79 6.03 -27.27 11.83
CA LEU A 79 5.36 -26.70 10.66
C LEU A 79 4.80 -27.79 9.72
N ALA A 80 5.53 -28.89 9.51
CA ALA A 80 5.05 -30.04 8.74
C ALA A 80 3.78 -30.63 9.35
N ARG A 81 3.71 -30.78 10.67
CA ARG A 81 2.52 -31.27 11.38
C ARG A 81 1.33 -30.34 11.16
N LEU A 82 1.54 -29.03 11.19
CA LEU A 82 0.48 -28.06 10.96
C LEU A 82 -0.04 -28.12 9.50
N VAL A 83 0.86 -28.30 8.52
CA VAL A 83 0.47 -28.53 7.12
C VAL A 83 -0.33 -29.83 6.98
N ARG A 84 0.06 -30.93 7.65
CA ARG A 84 -0.70 -32.17 7.65
C ARG A 84 -2.11 -32.00 8.22
N ALA A 85 -2.24 -31.25 9.33
CA ALA A 85 -3.53 -30.92 9.89
C ALA A 85 -4.40 -30.13 8.88
N ARG A 86 -3.82 -29.15 8.18
CA ARG A 86 -4.50 -28.42 7.10
C ARG A 86 -4.96 -29.36 5.95
N ILE A 87 -4.13 -30.31 5.55
CA ILE A 87 -4.50 -31.31 4.52
C ILE A 87 -5.74 -32.09 4.97
N ARG A 88 -5.76 -32.55 6.23
CA ARG A 88 -6.90 -33.30 6.78
C ARG A 88 -8.16 -32.43 6.88
N LEU A 89 -8.03 -31.18 7.34
CA LEU A 89 -9.13 -30.21 7.35
C LEU A 89 -9.71 -30.00 5.94
N GLY A 90 -8.85 -29.85 4.93
CA GLY A 90 -9.26 -29.71 3.54
C GLY A 90 -10.01 -30.94 2.99
N ARG A 91 -9.71 -32.14 3.51
CA ARG A 91 -10.42 -33.40 3.21
C ARG A 91 -11.63 -33.65 4.12
N LYS A 92 -11.94 -32.74 5.04
CA LYS A 92 -12.99 -32.86 6.07
C LYS A 92 -12.74 -34.02 7.07
N ASP A 93 -11.51 -34.49 7.19
CA ASP A 93 -11.07 -35.39 8.27
C ASP A 93 -10.79 -34.54 9.54
N PHE A 94 -11.87 -34.04 10.12
CA PHE A 94 -11.78 -33.15 11.30
C PHE A 94 -11.27 -33.90 12.54
N ALA A 95 -11.67 -35.16 12.73
CA ALA A 95 -11.21 -35.97 13.85
C ALA A 95 -9.69 -36.21 13.79
N GLY A 96 -9.18 -36.62 12.61
CA GLY A 96 -7.76 -36.83 12.40
C GLY A 96 -6.94 -35.53 12.49
N ALA A 97 -7.51 -34.40 12.06
CA ALA A 97 -6.85 -33.11 12.24
C ALA A 97 -6.74 -32.69 13.71
N ALA A 98 -7.83 -32.87 14.48
CA ALA A 98 -7.84 -32.57 15.93
C ALA A 98 -6.85 -33.44 16.70
N GLU A 99 -6.72 -34.71 16.35
CA GLU A 99 -5.76 -35.65 16.93
C GLU A 99 -4.32 -35.24 16.63
N LEU A 100 -3.99 -34.91 15.39
CA LEU A 100 -2.66 -34.41 14.99
C LEU A 100 -2.23 -33.16 15.78
N LEU A 101 -3.18 -32.29 16.09
CA LEU A 101 -2.93 -31.03 16.83
C LEU A 101 -3.01 -31.21 18.35
N ASN A 102 -3.38 -32.39 18.84
CA ASN A 102 -3.40 -32.70 20.26
C ASN A 102 -2.00 -33.04 20.79
N THR A 103 -1.05 -32.09 20.67
CA THR A 103 0.35 -32.26 21.02
C THR A 103 1.01 -30.92 21.33
N SER A 104 2.08 -30.98 22.11
CA SER A 104 2.87 -29.76 22.40
C SER A 104 3.87 -29.39 21.29
N VAL A 105 4.11 -30.26 20.30
CA VAL A 105 5.19 -30.08 19.31
C VAL A 105 5.09 -28.73 18.58
N VAL A 106 3.90 -28.32 18.11
CA VAL A 106 3.74 -27.03 17.44
C VAL A 106 4.03 -25.86 18.37
N ARG A 107 3.56 -25.95 19.63
CA ARG A 107 3.80 -24.93 20.64
C ARG A 107 5.26 -24.84 21.05
N ASP A 108 5.94 -25.99 21.19
CA ASP A 108 7.29 -26.06 21.77
C ASP A 108 8.39 -25.72 20.74
N TYR A 109 8.12 -25.92 19.43
CA TYR A 109 9.11 -25.76 18.37
C TYR A 109 8.75 -24.74 17.30
N SER A 110 7.63 -24.04 17.43
CA SER A 110 7.27 -22.94 16.51
C SER A 110 6.58 -21.80 17.27
N SER A 111 6.38 -20.68 16.58
CA SER A 111 5.61 -19.54 17.10
C SER A 111 4.09 -19.68 16.89
N LEU A 112 3.60 -20.84 16.41
CA LEU A 112 2.22 -21.04 15.95
C LEU A 112 1.36 -21.86 16.92
N GLY A 113 1.68 -21.89 18.21
CA GLY A 113 0.92 -22.63 19.21
C GLY A 113 -0.53 -22.16 19.33
N ASP A 114 -0.76 -20.86 19.24
CA ASP A 114 -2.10 -20.25 19.23
C ASP A 114 -2.93 -20.68 18.01
N TYR A 115 -2.33 -20.70 16.83
CA TYR A 115 -2.99 -21.14 15.60
C TYR A 115 -3.30 -22.66 15.63
N ALA A 116 -2.40 -23.46 16.18
CA ALA A 116 -2.65 -24.89 16.36
C ALA A 116 -3.83 -25.17 17.29
N LEU A 117 -3.92 -24.46 18.42
CA LEU A 117 -5.05 -24.56 19.35
C LEU A 117 -6.36 -24.11 18.71
N PHE A 118 -6.33 -23.00 17.96
CA PHE A 118 -7.51 -22.52 17.24
C PHE A 118 -7.99 -23.54 16.20
N MET A 119 -7.10 -24.07 15.36
CA MET A 119 -7.43 -25.08 14.35
C MET A 119 -7.94 -26.39 14.98
N ARG A 120 -7.35 -26.80 16.13
CA ARG A 120 -7.82 -27.96 16.88
C ARG A 120 -9.25 -27.75 17.40
N ALA A 121 -9.51 -26.57 17.98
CA ALA A 121 -10.83 -26.23 18.50
C ALA A 121 -11.89 -26.19 17.39
N ASP A 122 -11.57 -25.58 16.26
CA ASP A 122 -12.46 -25.57 15.09
C ASP A 122 -12.77 -26.99 14.57
N ALA A 123 -11.74 -27.83 14.45
CA ALA A 123 -11.91 -29.23 14.03
C ALA A 123 -12.82 -30.02 15.00
N LEU A 124 -12.64 -29.84 16.32
CA LEU A 124 -13.49 -30.47 17.35
C LEU A 124 -14.93 -29.97 17.29
N GLU A 125 -15.13 -28.69 17.02
CA GLU A 125 -16.47 -28.12 16.83
C GLU A 125 -17.19 -28.75 15.62
N GLN A 126 -16.48 -28.96 14.52
CA GLN A 126 -17.00 -29.61 13.31
C GLN A 126 -17.36 -31.10 13.55
N THR A 127 -16.69 -31.78 14.47
CA THR A 127 -17.07 -33.17 14.86
C THR A 127 -18.23 -33.23 15.85
N GLY A 128 -18.70 -32.06 16.34
CA GLY A 128 -19.73 -31.97 17.38
C GLY A 128 -19.22 -32.15 18.80
N ASN A 129 -17.89 -32.32 19.01
CA ASN A 129 -17.28 -32.41 20.33
C ASN A 129 -17.11 -31.01 20.97
N LYS A 130 -18.26 -30.39 21.29
CA LYS A 130 -18.32 -29.01 21.80
C LYS A 130 -17.58 -28.81 23.11
N ALA A 131 -17.52 -29.80 23.99
CA ALA A 131 -16.85 -29.67 25.28
C ALA A 131 -15.32 -29.50 25.10
N GLU A 132 -14.68 -30.35 24.30
CA GLU A 132 -13.25 -30.25 24.03
C GLU A 132 -12.92 -29.04 23.14
N ALA A 133 -13.80 -28.70 22.18
CA ALA A 133 -13.65 -27.49 21.37
C ALA A 133 -13.59 -26.25 22.27
N ARG A 134 -14.54 -26.09 23.18
CA ARG A 134 -14.57 -25.00 24.15
C ARG A 134 -13.30 -24.99 25.04
N ALA A 135 -12.90 -26.15 25.58
CA ALA A 135 -11.69 -26.25 26.39
C ALA A 135 -10.42 -25.79 25.63
N SER A 136 -10.33 -26.12 24.32
CA SER A 136 -9.22 -25.69 23.46
C SER A 136 -9.22 -24.17 23.18
N TYR A 137 -10.41 -23.57 22.93
CA TYR A 137 -10.54 -22.10 22.83
C TYR A 137 -10.18 -21.42 24.13
N GLU A 138 -10.65 -21.90 25.28
CA GLU A 138 -10.30 -21.35 26.59
C GLU A 138 -8.81 -21.52 26.92
N GLN A 139 -8.17 -22.60 26.48
CA GLN A 139 -6.72 -22.77 26.58
C GLN A 139 -5.99 -21.72 25.77
N LEU A 140 -6.41 -21.44 24.52
CA LEU A 140 -5.85 -20.38 23.71
C LEU A 140 -5.93 -19.03 24.43
N LEU A 141 -7.08 -18.70 25.01
CA LEU A 141 -7.29 -17.44 25.71
C LEU A 141 -6.38 -17.29 26.96
N ARG A 142 -6.10 -18.40 27.65
CA ARG A 142 -5.18 -18.41 28.81
C ARG A 142 -3.73 -18.30 28.39
N ASP A 143 -3.29 -19.13 27.42
CA ASP A 143 -1.89 -19.29 27.05
C ASP A 143 -1.42 -18.19 26.06
N TYR A 144 -2.35 -17.63 25.27
CA TYR A 144 -2.07 -16.64 24.21
C TYR A 144 -3.09 -15.49 24.18
N PRO A 145 -3.20 -14.70 25.26
CA PRO A 145 -4.22 -13.63 25.33
C PRO A 145 -4.05 -12.53 24.29
N ALA A 146 -2.83 -12.36 23.76
CA ALA A 146 -2.51 -11.39 22.68
C ALA A 146 -2.63 -11.96 21.26
N SER A 147 -3.10 -13.21 21.11
CA SER A 147 -3.29 -13.81 19.78
C SER A 147 -4.37 -13.10 18.97
N LEU A 148 -4.16 -12.95 17.67
CA LEU A 148 -5.21 -12.46 16.76
C LEU A 148 -6.44 -13.40 16.71
N ARG A 149 -6.28 -14.66 17.14
CA ARG A 149 -7.38 -15.63 17.25
C ARG A 149 -8.15 -15.52 18.58
N ALA A 150 -7.68 -14.71 19.54
CA ALA A 150 -8.30 -14.63 20.86
C ALA A 150 -9.74 -14.11 20.80
N ARG A 151 -10.02 -13.05 20.00
CA ARG A 151 -11.39 -12.52 19.85
C ARG A 151 -12.35 -13.59 19.34
N GLU A 152 -12.00 -14.28 18.27
CA GLU A 152 -12.83 -15.32 17.67
C GLU A 152 -12.99 -16.51 18.61
N SER A 153 -11.91 -16.92 19.29
CA SER A 153 -11.96 -17.99 20.30
C SER A 153 -12.92 -17.66 21.45
N ALA A 154 -12.90 -16.43 21.95
CA ALA A 154 -13.82 -15.97 22.99
C ALA A 154 -15.28 -16.02 22.55
N LEU A 155 -15.57 -15.56 21.33
CA LEU A 155 -16.93 -15.58 20.76
C LEU A 155 -17.42 -17.00 20.55
N ARG A 156 -16.61 -17.90 20.00
CA ARG A 156 -16.96 -19.30 19.79
C ARG A 156 -17.15 -20.07 21.10
N ALA A 157 -16.21 -19.91 22.04
CA ALA A 157 -16.35 -20.52 23.38
C ALA A 157 -17.62 -20.04 24.11
N ALA A 158 -17.92 -18.73 24.03
CA ALA A 158 -19.14 -18.16 24.62
C ALA A 158 -20.42 -18.65 23.91
N SER A 159 -20.40 -18.82 22.58
CA SER A 159 -21.52 -19.40 21.83
C SER A 159 -21.82 -20.83 22.28
N ILE A 160 -20.78 -21.66 22.44
CA ILE A 160 -20.91 -23.03 22.97
C ILE A 160 -21.45 -23.01 24.41
N ALA A 161 -20.93 -22.12 25.27
CA ALA A 161 -21.39 -21.94 26.65
C ALA A 161 -22.86 -21.51 26.71
N SER A 162 -23.32 -20.66 25.81
CA SER A 162 -24.71 -20.21 25.71
C SER A 162 -25.65 -21.36 25.37
N GLN A 163 -25.26 -22.25 24.48
CA GLN A 163 -26.04 -23.45 24.10
C GLN A 163 -26.21 -24.44 25.27
N SER A 164 -25.26 -24.45 26.20
CA SER A 164 -25.34 -25.26 27.44
C SER A 164 -25.99 -24.53 28.61
N GLY A 165 -26.60 -23.36 28.41
CA GLY A 165 -27.31 -22.59 29.43
C GLY A 165 -26.42 -21.88 30.46
N SER A 166 -25.09 -21.82 30.25
CA SER A 166 -24.15 -21.23 31.20
C SER A 166 -23.96 -19.74 31.01
N GLY A 167 -24.93 -18.91 31.37
CA GLY A 167 -24.85 -17.44 31.26
C GLY A 167 -23.66 -16.80 31.99
N ALA A 168 -23.26 -17.36 33.13
CA ALA A 168 -22.08 -16.88 33.88
C ALA A 168 -20.78 -17.10 33.11
N ALA A 169 -20.63 -18.24 32.40
CA ALA A 169 -19.47 -18.51 31.56
C ALA A 169 -19.45 -17.59 30.31
N VAL A 170 -20.60 -17.33 29.71
CA VAL A 170 -20.72 -16.37 28.59
C VAL A 170 -20.21 -14.98 29.02
N ALA A 171 -20.68 -14.51 30.18
CA ALA A 171 -20.25 -13.20 30.71
C ALA A 171 -18.75 -13.14 31.03
N ALA A 172 -18.19 -14.21 31.58
CA ALA A 172 -16.77 -14.28 31.88
C ALA A 172 -15.88 -14.27 30.63
N LEU A 173 -16.25 -15.08 29.63
CA LEU A 173 -15.51 -15.19 28.36
C LEU A 173 -15.53 -13.89 27.53
N LEU A 174 -16.61 -13.13 27.60
CA LEU A 174 -16.81 -11.93 26.78
C LEU A 174 -16.51 -10.62 27.52
N ARG A 175 -16.08 -10.66 28.78
CA ARG A 175 -15.88 -9.46 29.62
C ARG A 175 -15.08 -8.37 28.93
N ASP A 176 -13.92 -8.70 28.40
CA ASP A 176 -12.98 -7.75 27.80
C ASP A 176 -13.47 -7.21 26.46
N LEU A 177 -14.22 -8.02 25.71
CA LEU A 177 -14.84 -7.62 24.45
C LEU A 177 -16.03 -6.69 24.70
N VAL A 178 -16.87 -7.01 25.67
CA VAL A 178 -17.99 -6.18 26.10
C VAL A 178 -17.52 -4.82 26.63
N ALA A 179 -16.40 -4.78 27.37
CA ALA A 179 -15.80 -3.53 27.85
C ALA A 179 -15.36 -2.59 26.71
N LYS A 180 -15.09 -3.15 25.52
CA LYS A 180 -14.68 -2.43 24.30
C LYS A 180 -15.84 -2.18 23.31
N ASP A 181 -17.09 -2.39 23.73
CA ASP A 181 -18.29 -2.29 22.88
C ASP A 181 -18.25 -3.20 21.62
N ASP A 182 -17.63 -4.38 21.74
CA ASP A 182 -17.65 -5.37 20.66
C ASP A 182 -19.08 -5.83 20.37
N ALA A 183 -19.57 -5.51 19.19
CA ALA A 183 -20.98 -5.70 18.84
C ALA A 183 -21.40 -7.19 18.84
N ALA A 184 -20.54 -8.11 18.39
CA ALA A 184 -20.83 -9.53 18.39
C ALA A 184 -20.87 -10.10 19.81
N ALA A 185 -19.95 -9.66 20.69
CA ALA A 185 -19.96 -10.03 22.10
C ALA A 185 -21.20 -9.49 22.83
N LEU A 186 -21.54 -8.23 22.60
CA LEU A 186 -22.75 -7.61 23.14
C LEU A 186 -24.02 -8.33 22.66
N LEU A 187 -24.07 -8.75 21.40
CA LEU A 187 -25.20 -9.50 20.85
C LEU A 187 -25.36 -10.87 21.52
N LEU A 188 -24.26 -11.59 21.74
CA LEU A 188 -24.29 -12.88 22.46
C LEU A 188 -24.76 -12.69 23.91
N ILE A 189 -24.27 -11.67 24.62
CA ILE A 189 -24.74 -11.33 25.97
C ILE A 189 -26.23 -10.98 25.97
N ALA A 190 -26.67 -10.15 25.03
CA ALA A 190 -28.10 -9.77 24.93
C ALA A 190 -29.01 -10.99 24.71
N LYS A 191 -28.64 -11.89 23.82
CA LYS A 191 -29.36 -13.13 23.55
C LYS A 191 -29.37 -14.06 24.78
N ALA A 192 -28.23 -14.24 25.43
CA ALA A 192 -28.14 -15.06 26.66
C ALA A 192 -29.01 -14.50 27.80
N ARG A 193 -29.04 -13.18 27.98
CA ARG A 193 -29.91 -12.50 28.96
C ARG A 193 -31.39 -12.66 28.63
N ALA A 194 -31.75 -12.50 27.35
CA ALA A 194 -33.13 -12.69 26.90
C ALA A 194 -33.62 -14.14 27.12
N GLN A 195 -32.77 -15.14 26.92
CA GLN A 195 -33.11 -16.56 27.14
C GLN A 195 -33.45 -16.87 28.60
N VAL A 196 -32.83 -16.19 29.57
CA VAL A 196 -33.12 -16.36 31.01
C VAL A 196 -34.20 -15.39 31.51
N GLY A 197 -34.89 -14.67 30.60
CA GLY A 197 -35.96 -13.76 30.98
C GLY A 197 -35.51 -12.38 31.49
N ASP A 198 -34.22 -12.08 31.49
CA ASP A 198 -33.68 -10.78 31.93
C ASP A 198 -33.77 -9.76 30.79
N SER A 199 -35.00 -9.35 30.50
CA SER A 199 -35.27 -8.41 29.38
C SER A 199 -34.62 -7.04 29.59
N THR A 200 -34.46 -6.59 30.83
CA THR A 200 -33.85 -5.28 31.15
C THR A 200 -32.39 -5.25 30.75
N GLN A 201 -31.59 -6.23 31.14
CA GLN A 201 -30.16 -6.32 30.78
C GLN A 201 -29.98 -6.66 29.31
N ALA A 202 -30.90 -7.44 28.70
CA ALA A 202 -30.88 -7.69 27.26
C ALA A 202 -31.06 -6.41 26.44
N VAL A 203 -32.06 -5.56 26.80
CA VAL A 203 -32.29 -4.27 26.17
C VAL A 203 -31.12 -3.32 26.36
N ALA A 204 -30.52 -3.28 27.56
CA ALA A 204 -29.32 -2.50 27.81
C ALA A 204 -28.15 -2.87 26.87
N ALA A 205 -27.90 -4.17 26.66
CA ALA A 205 -26.87 -4.64 25.75
C ALA A 205 -27.20 -4.29 24.27
N TYR A 206 -28.45 -4.45 23.83
CA TYR A 206 -28.88 -4.03 22.50
C TYR A 206 -28.74 -2.53 22.28
N ARG A 207 -29.02 -1.69 23.31
CA ARG A 207 -28.82 -0.24 23.25
C ARG A 207 -27.34 0.11 23.07
N ARG A 208 -26.43 -0.58 23.81
CA ARG A 208 -24.98 -0.40 23.59
C ARG A 208 -24.58 -0.66 22.15
N ILE A 209 -25.05 -1.74 21.52
CA ILE A 209 -24.78 -1.98 20.09
C ILE A 209 -25.30 -0.83 19.25
N TYR A 210 -26.56 -0.44 19.45
CA TYR A 210 -27.22 0.57 18.61
C TYR A 210 -26.55 1.95 18.69
N PHE A 211 -26.09 2.37 19.86
CA PHE A 211 -25.50 3.70 20.06
C PHE A 211 -23.98 3.71 19.91
N PHE A 212 -23.26 2.70 20.36
CA PHE A 212 -21.79 2.70 20.39
C PHE A 212 -21.15 1.85 19.29
N ALA A 213 -21.92 1.00 18.59
CA ALA A 213 -21.48 0.26 17.42
C ALA A 213 -22.48 0.36 16.24
N PRO A 214 -22.97 1.57 15.86
CA PRO A 214 -24.08 1.74 14.91
C PRO A 214 -23.75 1.31 13.48
N ALA A 215 -22.47 1.18 13.13
CA ALA A 215 -22.02 0.75 11.81
C ALA A 215 -21.77 -0.76 11.72
N SER A 216 -21.94 -1.50 12.84
CA SER A 216 -21.76 -2.94 12.86
C SER A 216 -22.92 -3.69 12.17
N SER A 217 -22.66 -4.92 11.75
CA SER A 217 -23.69 -5.83 11.19
C SER A 217 -24.82 -6.14 12.19
N GLU A 218 -24.52 -6.13 13.48
CA GLU A 218 -25.42 -6.42 14.59
C GLU A 218 -26.40 -5.27 14.91
N SER A 219 -26.08 -4.05 14.46
CA SER A 219 -26.86 -2.85 14.81
C SER A 219 -28.32 -2.92 14.35
N ALA A 220 -28.59 -3.50 13.20
CA ALA A 220 -29.96 -3.66 12.69
C ALA A 220 -30.78 -4.65 13.53
N GLU A 221 -30.18 -5.78 13.92
CA GLU A 221 -30.82 -6.77 14.81
C GLU A 221 -31.07 -6.17 16.19
N ALA A 222 -30.10 -5.42 16.73
CA ALA A 222 -30.22 -4.73 18.00
C ALA A 222 -31.40 -3.72 17.99
N ALA A 223 -31.52 -2.92 16.94
CA ALA A 223 -32.63 -1.97 16.79
C ALA A 223 -34.00 -2.69 16.73
N ALA A 224 -34.09 -3.80 16.00
CA ALA A 224 -35.30 -4.61 15.96
C ALA A 224 -35.64 -5.23 17.32
N ALA A 225 -34.64 -5.70 18.06
CA ALA A 225 -34.83 -6.27 19.40
C ALA A 225 -35.28 -5.21 20.42
N ILE A 226 -34.74 -3.99 20.37
CA ILE A 226 -35.18 -2.87 21.23
C ILE A 226 -36.66 -2.60 20.98
N LYS A 227 -37.10 -2.51 19.73
CA LYS A 227 -38.50 -2.29 19.36
C LYS A 227 -39.42 -3.41 19.83
N ARG A 228 -39.03 -4.68 19.67
CA ARG A 228 -39.80 -5.86 20.13
C ARG A 228 -40.05 -5.85 21.64
N ASN A 229 -39.12 -5.30 22.40
CA ASN A 229 -39.25 -5.15 23.85
C ASN A 229 -39.94 -3.83 24.26
N ALA A 230 -40.65 -3.15 23.36
CA ALA A 230 -41.32 -1.87 23.55
C ALA A 230 -40.39 -0.77 24.11
N ALA A 231 -39.07 -0.89 23.89
CA ALA A 231 -38.09 0.12 24.31
C ALA A 231 -37.83 1.14 23.20
N SER A 232 -37.46 2.37 23.61
CA SER A 232 -37.24 3.46 22.69
C SER A 232 -35.85 3.43 22.05
N LEU A 233 -35.78 3.73 20.76
CA LEU A 233 -34.55 4.03 20.03
C LEU A 233 -34.04 5.46 20.24
N SER A 234 -34.80 6.30 20.93
CA SER A 234 -34.33 7.64 21.28
C SER A 234 -33.19 7.54 22.31
N PRO A 235 -32.10 8.31 22.16
CA PRO A 235 -31.00 8.30 23.13
C PRO A 235 -31.49 8.75 24.51
N ALA A 236 -31.09 8.06 25.55
CA ALA A 236 -31.44 8.43 26.93
C ALA A 236 -30.52 9.54 27.45
N THR A 237 -29.28 9.56 26.98
CA THR A 237 -28.25 10.51 27.41
C THR A 237 -27.60 11.22 26.22
N GLN A 238 -26.97 12.36 26.51
CA GLN A 238 -26.15 13.08 25.52
C GLN A 238 -25.02 12.19 24.98
N GLU A 239 -24.43 11.37 25.86
CA GLU A 239 -23.35 10.44 25.47
C GLU A 239 -23.80 9.44 24.40
N GLU A 240 -24.94 8.77 24.58
CA GLU A 240 -25.50 7.88 23.55
C GLU A 240 -25.74 8.60 22.22
N ALA A 241 -26.28 9.83 22.28
CA ALA A 241 -26.58 10.60 21.07
C ALA A 241 -25.31 10.96 20.28
N ILE A 242 -24.32 11.51 20.96
CA ILE A 242 -23.05 11.92 20.34
C ILE A 242 -22.21 10.71 19.94
N ALA A 243 -22.11 9.67 20.77
CA ALA A 243 -21.38 8.46 20.42
C ALA A 243 -21.88 7.84 19.11
N ARG A 244 -23.21 7.76 18.91
CA ARG A 244 -23.79 7.27 17.67
C ARG A 244 -23.38 8.14 16.46
N ALA A 245 -23.47 9.46 16.58
CA ALA A 245 -23.08 10.37 15.51
C ALA A 245 -21.59 10.28 15.15
N ASP A 246 -20.70 10.25 16.17
CA ASP A 246 -19.25 10.12 16.01
C ASP A 246 -18.86 8.78 15.40
N LYS A 247 -19.46 7.67 15.84
CA LYS A 247 -19.16 6.35 15.29
C LYS A 247 -19.61 6.19 13.84
N LEU A 248 -20.74 6.81 13.47
CA LEU A 248 -21.20 6.86 12.07
C LEU A 248 -20.27 7.75 11.22
N TYR A 249 -19.78 8.87 11.78
CA TYR A 249 -18.79 9.72 11.14
C TYR A 249 -17.49 8.96 10.85
N ALA A 250 -16.94 8.31 11.88
CA ALA A 250 -15.71 7.50 11.76
C ALA A 250 -15.86 6.35 10.74
N ALA A 251 -17.07 5.77 10.65
CA ALA A 251 -17.40 4.74 9.66
C ALA A 251 -17.69 5.31 8.26
N LYS A 252 -17.52 6.62 8.03
CA LYS A 252 -17.82 7.34 6.77
C LYS A 252 -19.30 7.23 6.32
N ARG A 253 -20.21 6.90 7.23
CA ARG A 253 -21.66 6.91 6.99
C ARG A 253 -22.17 8.34 7.16
N PHE A 254 -21.73 9.23 6.28
CA PHE A 254 -21.85 10.67 6.44
C PHE A 254 -23.31 11.18 6.48
N ALA A 255 -24.19 10.63 5.64
CA ALA A 255 -25.59 11.01 5.64
C ALA A 255 -26.27 10.69 6.98
N ASP A 256 -26.02 9.47 7.50
CA ASP A 256 -26.57 9.03 8.78
C ASP A 256 -25.95 9.81 9.95
N SER A 257 -24.64 10.09 9.88
CA SER A 257 -23.94 10.90 10.88
C SER A 257 -24.50 12.32 10.95
N THR A 258 -24.71 12.97 9.78
CA THR A 258 -25.30 14.33 9.73
C THR A 258 -26.65 14.37 10.43
N GLN A 259 -27.50 13.36 10.17
CA GLN A 259 -28.83 13.28 10.81
C GLN A 259 -28.70 13.00 12.32
N ALA A 260 -27.80 12.06 12.70
CA ALA A 260 -27.61 11.72 14.12
C ALA A 260 -27.12 12.93 14.96
N TYR A 261 -26.24 13.78 14.40
CA TYR A 261 -25.85 15.04 15.06
C TYR A 261 -27.05 16.01 15.15
N ALA A 262 -27.85 16.15 14.10
CA ALA A 262 -29.01 17.00 14.13
C ALA A 262 -30.01 16.57 15.22
N ASP A 263 -30.29 15.27 15.31
CA ASP A 263 -31.19 14.70 16.33
C ASP A 263 -30.60 14.88 17.76
N ALA A 264 -29.28 14.70 17.89
CA ALA A 264 -28.56 14.91 19.16
C ALA A 264 -28.68 16.35 19.63
N PHE A 265 -28.48 17.35 18.75
CA PHE A 265 -28.55 18.77 19.11
C PHE A 265 -29.99 19.22 19.40
N ALA A 266 -30.97 18.68 18.68
CA ALA A 266 -32.38 18.94 18.96
C ALA A 266 -32.80 18.46 20.36
N LYS A 267 -32.29 17.29 20.77
CA LYS A 267 -32.62 16.69 22.07
C LYS A 267 -31.75 17.20 23.22
N PHE A 268 -30.49 17.45 22.97
CA PHE A 268 -29.47 17.88 23.92
C PHE A 268 -28.73 19.12 23.37
N PRO A 269 -29.26 20.32 23.54
CA PRO A 269 -28.66 21.54 22.98
C PRO A 269 -27.19 21.76 23.43
N SER A 270 -26.85 21.34 24.66
CA SER A 270 -25.47 21.40 25.18
C SER A 270 -24.46 20.53 24.41
N ALA A 271 -24.93 19.55 23.62
CA ALA A 271 -24.10 18.74 22.76
C ALA A 271 -23.55 19.50 21.54
N SER A 272 -24.15 20.64 21.20
CA SER A 272 -23.80 21.47 20.05
C SER A 272 -22.59 22.36 20.35
N ASN A 273 -21.43 21.75 20.54
CA ASN A 273 -20.14 22.44 20.67
C ASN A 273 -19.42 22.58 19.33
N SER A 274 -18.33 23.35 19.31
CA SER A 274 -17.57 23.65 18.09
C SER A 274 -17.09 22.39 17.34
N GLU A 275 -16.60 21.40 18.07
CA GLU A 275 -16.10 20.14 17.48
C GLU A 275 -17.23 19.31 16.86
N ALA A 276 -18.34 19.18 17.56
CA ALA A 276 -19.52 18.45 17.06
C ALA A 276 -20.14 19.13 15.84
N GLN A 277 -20.21 20.48 15.83
CA GLN A 277 -20.67 21.26 14.67
C GLN A 277 -19.70 21.12 13.49
N LEU A 278 -18.39 21.15 13.72
CA LEU A 278 -17.38 20.91 12.69
C LEU A 278 -17.57 19.53 12.05
N ARG A 279 -17.65 18.46 12.87
CA ARG A 279 -17.87 17.09 12.37
C ARG A 279 -19.19 16.96 11.60
N ARG A 280 -20.28 17.56 12.12
CA ARG A 280 -21.57 17.61 11.41
C ARG A 280 -21.43 18.28 10.05
N GLY A 281 -20.75 19.42 10.01
CA GLY A 281 -20.53 20.17 8.77
C GLY A 281 -19.70 19.39 7.74
N ILE A 282 -18.60 18.76 8.18
CA ILE A 282 -17.78 17.90 7.33
C ILE A 282 -18.58 16.68 6.84
N ALA A 283 -19.36 16.04 7.72
CA ALA A 283 -20.26 14.94 7.33
C ALA A 283 -21.27 15.37 6.28
N ALA A 284 -21.94 16.53 6.48
CA ALA A 284 -22.90 17.08 5.55
C ALA A 284 -22.29 17.41 4.18
N ALA A 285 -21.08 18.00 4.16
CA ALA A 285 -20.34 18.30 2.94
C ALA A 285 -20.00 17.01 2.14
N ASN A 286 -19.53 15.96 2.84
CA ASN A 286 -19.25 14.67 2.21
C ASN A 286 -20.54 13.93 1.77
N ALA A 287 -21.66 14.15 2.45
CA ALA A 287 -22.98 13.64 2.05
C ALA A 287 -23.64 14.48 0.94
N ARG A 288 -22.97 15.51 0.42
CA ARG A 288 -23.49 16.49 -0.56
C ARG A 288 -24.76 17.24 -0.08
N ARG A 289 -24.91 17.40 1.23
CA ARG A 289 -25.99 18.19 1.87
C ARG A 289 -25.51 19.62 2.07
N THR A 290 -25.42 20.37 0.98
CA THR A 290 -24.77 21.69 0.93
C THR A 290 -25.30 22.68 1.98
N ALA A 291 -26.63 22.80 2.12
CA ALA A 291 -27.24 23.73 3.07
C ALA A 291 -26.90 23.37 4.53
N ASP A 292 -26.99 22.08 4.88
CA ASP A 292 -26.60 21.59 6.23
C ASP A 292 -25.13 21.83 6.52
N ALA A 293 -24.26 21.60 5.51
CA ALA A 293 -22.82 21.85 5.64
C ALA A 293 -22.52 23.32 5.91
N ILE A 294 -23.07 24.22 5.09
CA ILE A 294 -22.91 25.68 5.26
C ILE A 294 -23.39 26.11 6.65
N SER A 295 -24.59 25.68 7.06
CA SER A 295 -25.14 26.03 8.37
C SER A 295 -24.24 25.56 9.53
N ALA A 296 -23.83 24.32 9.51
CA ALA A 296 -23.01 23.73 10.59
C ALA A 296 -21.61 24.35 10.65
N LEU A 297 -20.92 24.51 9.49
CA LEU A 297 -19.57 25.06 9.44
C LEU A 297 -19.53 26.54 9.84
N ASN A 298 -20.55 27.33 9.48
CA ASN A 298 -20.67 28.73 9.91
C ASN A 298 -20.92 28.87 11.41
N SER A 299 -21.51 27.88 12.06
CA SER A 299 -21.77 27.93 13.51
C SER A 299 -20.53 27.71 14.38
N VAL A 300 -19.38 27.28 13.78
CA VAL A 300 -18.12 27.16 14.49
C VAL A 300 -17.52 28.56 14.71
N PRO A 301 -17.39 29.06 15.94
CA PRO A 301 -16.97 30.43 16.19
C PRO A 301 -15.47 30.64 15.95
N THR A 302 -15.06 31.88 15.71
CA THR A 302 -13.63 32.26 15.54
C THR A 302 -12.79 31.90 16.77
N SER A 303 -13.38 31.96 17.96
CA SER A 303 -12.72 31.57 19.23
C SER A 303 -12.35 30.09 19.31
N ALA A 304 -12.85 29.24 18.39
CA ALA A 304 -12.47 27.82 18.31
C ALA A 304 -11.09 27.58 17.69
N GLY A 305 -10.37 28.64 17.30
CA GLY A 305 -9.00 28.53 16.80
C GLY A 305 -8.88 27.65 15.55
N GLU A 306 -8.04 26.63 15.60
CA GLU A 306 -7.77 25.75 14.45
C GLU A 306 -9.04 25.00 13.96
N ALA A 307 -9.99 24.70 14.84
CA ALA A 307 -11.28 24.13 14.43
C ALA A 307 -12.11 25.10 13.55
N ARG A 308 -12.01 26.42 13.77
CA ARG A 308 -12.59 27.40 12.85
C ARG A 308 -11.85 27.45 11.53
N ALA A 309 -10.52 27.37 11.53
CA ALA A 309 -9.74 27.30 10.29
C ALA A 309 -10.12 26.08 9.45
N GLU A 310 -10.29 24.92 10.07
CA GLU A 310 -10.76 23.71 9.39
C GLU A 310 -12.21 23.86 8.90
N ALA A 311 -13.07 24.50 9.67
CA ALA A 311 -14.44 24.79 9.25
C ALA A 311 -14.45 25.70 8.01
N LEU A 312 -13.67 26.77 7.99
CA LEU A 312 -13.54 27.67 6.84
C LEU A 312 -12.96 26.96 5.60
N TYR A 313 -11.99 26.10 5.79
CA TYR A 313 -11.44 25.27 4.71
C TYR A 313 -12.53 24.41 4.05
N ASN A 314 -13.33 23.70 4.84
CA ASN A 314 -14.41 22.87 4.32
C ASN A 314 -15.55 23.70 3.73
N LEU A 315 -15.81 24.88 4.31
CA LEU A 315 -16.82 25.81 3.84
C LEU A 315 -16.45 26.42 2.47
N ALA A 316 -15.20 26.84 2.28
CA ALA A 316 -14.69 27.35 1.00
C ALA A 316 -14.85 26.33 -0.12
N GLN A 317 -14.50 25.07 0.12
CA GLN A 317 -14.70 23.99 -0.84
C GLN A 317 -16.20 23.72 -1.09
N THR A 318 -17.04 23.81 -0.05
CA THR A 318 -18.48 23.60 -0.18
C THR A 318 -19.10 24.68 -1.07
N TYR A 319 -18.72 25.94 -0.90
CA TYR A 319 -19.13 27.04 -1.77
C TYR A 319 -18.61 26.85 -3.21
N ALA A 320 -17.33 26.48 -3.39
CA ALA A 320 -16.74 26.26 -4.72
C ALA A 320 -17.46 25.14 -5.49
N ARG A 321 -17.75 24.00 -4.84
CA ARG A 321 -18.52 22.89 -5.44
C ARG A 321 -19.97 23.31 -5.79
N ALA A 322 -20.54 24.23 -5.04
CA ALA A 322 -21.84 24.83 -5.32
C ALA A 322 -21.76 25.98 -6.35
N ARG A 323 -20.57 26.24 -6.91
CA ARG A 323 -20.27 27.37 -7.84
C ARG A 323 -20.60 28.76 -7.26
N GLN A 324 -20.55 28.89 -5.95
CA GLN A 324 -20.70 30.14 -5.22
C GLN A 324 -19.32 30.80 -5.03
N TRP A 325 -18.77 31.32 -6.12
CA TRP A 325 -17.37 31.75 -6.18
C TRP A 325 -17.06 32.94 -5.28
N ASP A 326 -17.98 33.91 -5.18
CA ASP A 326 -17.81 35.09 -4.31
C ASP A 326 -17.71 34.68 -2.83
N GLN A 327 -18.56 33.75 -2.40
CA GLN A 327 -18.52 33.19 -1.04
C GLN A 327 -17.22 32.37 -0.80
N ALA A 328 -16.76 31.60 -1.79
CA ALA A 328 -15.53 30.88 -1.70
C ALA A 328 -14.33 31.84 -1.54
N ARG A 329 -14.31 32.95 -2.31
CA ARG A 329 -13.29 34.01 -2.18
C ARG A 329 -13.33 34.67 -0.79
N ALA A 330 -14.51 35.10 -0.35
CA ALA A 330 -14.65 35.74 0.97
C ALA A 330 -14.17 34.80 2.10
N THR A 331 -14.51 33.50 2.00
CA THR A 331 -14.11 32.50 3.00
C THR A 331 -12.61 32.26 3.02
N THR A 332 -11.95 32.19 1.85
CA THR A 332 -10.48 32.06 1.79
C THR A 332 -9.77 33.32 2.24
N GLN A 333 -10.33 34.52 2.01
CA GLN A 333 -9.82 35.77 2.55
C GLN A 333 -9.95 35.85 4.08
N GLU A 334 -11.04 35.35 4.66
CA GLU A 334 -11.19 35.20 6.11
C GLU A 334 -10.10 34.28 6.68
N LEU A 335 -9.83 33.14 6.01
CA LEU A 335 -8.72 32.25 6.38
C LEU A 335 -7.38 32.96 6.37
N GLN A 336 -7.04 33.69 5.29
CA GLN A 336 -5.78 34.40 5.16
C GLN A 336 -5.60 35.49 6.22
N HIS A 337 -6.70 36.17 6.56
CA HIS A 337 -6.68 37.25 7.54
C HIS A 337 -6.60 36.72 8.98
N SER A 338 -7.46 35.76 9.32
CA SER A 338 -7.62 35.30 10.70
C SER A 338 -6.71 34.15 11.09
N PHE A 339 -6.28 33.33 10.11
CA PHE A 339 -5.47 32.12 10.31
C PHE A 339 -4.33 32.01 9.29
N PRO A 340 -3.46 33.03 9.13
CA PRO A 340 -2.44 33.07 8.08
C PRO A 340 -1.40 31.97 8.18
N THR A 341 -1.16 31.41 9.38
CA THR A 341 -0.18 30.35 9.64
C THR A 341 -0.77 28.95 9.73
N SER A 342 -2.11 28.84 9.66
CA SER A 342 -2.78 27.54 9.64
C SER A 342 -2.46 26.79 8.35
N ALA A 343 -2.24 25.47 8.46
CA ALA A 343 -2.07 24.59 7.31
C ALA A 343 -3.33 24.53 6.41
N PHE A 344 -4.51 24.84 6.96
CA PHE A 344 -5.75 24.88 6.18
C PHE A 344 -5.81 26.05 5.19
N THR A 345 -5.05 27.12 5.42
CA THR A 345 -5.11 28.32 4.58
C THR A 345 -4.54 28.09 3.18
N PRO A 346 -3.28 27.67 3.00
CA PRO A 346 -2.76 27.33 1.67
C PRO A 346 -3.54 26.18 1.02
N ARG A 347 -3.94 25.18 1.80
CA ARG A 347 -4.73 24.04 1.32
C ARG A 347 -6.10 24.47 0.79
N ALA A 348 -6.77 25.42 1.42
CA ALA A 348 -8.05 25.96 0.95
C ALA A 348 -7.89 26.66 -0.41
N LEU A 349 -6.88 27.51 -0.56
CA LEU A 349 -6.61 28.20 -1.80
C LEU A 349 -6.35 27.21 -2.95
N VAL A 350 -5.49 26.22 -2.74
CA VAL A 350 -5.17 25.23 -3.76
C VAL A 350 -6.40 24.38 -4.12
N ASN A 351 -7.11 23.85 -3.13
CA ASN A 351 -8.27 22.97 -3.41
C ASN A 351 -9.42 23.73 -4.09
N VAL A 352 -9.68 24.98 -3.69
CA VAL A 352 -10.69 25.80 -4.36
C VAL A 352 -10.25 26.16 -5.77
N GLY A 353 -8.96 26.45 -5.99
CA GLY A 353 -8.39 26.66 -7.32
C GLY A 353 -8.56 25.45 -8.24
N GLN A 354 -8.27 24.25 -7.76
CA GLN A 354 -8.46 23.01 -8.51
C GLN A 354 -9.95 22.74 -8.82
N ILE A 355 -10.85 22.99 -7.86
CA ILE A 355 -12.30 22.88 -8.11
C ILE A 355 -12.74 23.88 -9.19
N ALA A 356 -12.16 25.09 -9.23
CA ALA A 356 -12.44 26.08 -10.26
C ALA A 356 -11.93 25.65 -11.64
N GLU A 357 -10.73 25.04 -11.69
CA GLU A 357 -10.16 24.47 -12.91
C GLU A 357 -11.04 23.33 -13.48
N ASP A 358 -11.45 22.39 -12.63
CA ASP A 358 -12.39 21.31 -13.00
C ASP A 358 -13.73 21.86 -13.50
N ALA A 359 -14.19 22.98 -12.94
CA ALA A 359 -15.39 23.68 -13.37
C ALA A 359 -15.21 24.54 -14.63
N LYS A 360 -14.01 24.59 -15.22
CA LYS A 360 -13.62 25.42 -16.36
C LYS A 360 -13.76 26.93 -16.06
N ASN A 361 -13.59 27.34 -14.82
CA ASN A 361 -13.57 28.74 -14.39
C ASN A 361 -12.11 29.22 -14.26
N GLU A 362 -11.49 29.55 -15.38
CA GLU A 362 -10.08 29.94 -15.46
C GLU A 362 -9.73 31.17 -14.60
N ALA A 363 -10.66 32.12 -14.48
CA ALA A 363 -10.43 33.35 -13.71
C ALA A 363 -10.28 33.05 -12.22
N ASP A 364 -11.18 32.25 -11.65
CA ASP A 364 -11.09 31.83 -10.24
C ASP A 364 -9.95 30.85 -10.01
N ALA A 365 -9.71 29.89 -10.92
CA ALA A 365 -8.57 28.97 -10.82
C ALA A 365 -7.26 29.76 -10.72
N SER A 366 -7.02 30.69 -11.67
CA SER A 366 -5.83 31.54 -11.65
C SER A 366 -5.74 32.39 -10.38
N TYR A 367 -6.83 33.01 -9.93
CA TYR A 367 -6.85 33.81 -8.71
C TYR A 367 -6.37 33.01 -7.48
N PHE A 368 -6.98 31.85 -7.25
CA PHE A 368 -6.70 31.06 -6.06
C PHE A 368 -5.30 30.42 -6.11
N LEU A 369 -4.89 29.85 -7.26
CA LEU A 369 -3.57 29.22 -7.39
C LEU A 369 -2.44 30.24 -7.32
N LEU A 370 -2.56 31.39 -8.00
CA LEU A 370 -1.55 32.46 -7.89
C LEU A 370 -1.46 33.03 -6.47
N THR A 371 -2.59 33.21 -5.80
CA THR A 371 -2.61 33.66 -4.41
C THR A 371 -1.89 32.65 -3.50
N ALA A 372 -2.14 31.36 -3.68
CA ALA A 372 -1.48 30.30 -2.93
C ALA A 372 0.06 30.33 -3.15
N VAL A 373 0.49 30.34 -4.39
CA VAL A 373 1.92 30.32 -4.76
C VAL A 373 2.66 31.54 -4.25
N ASN A 374 2.07 32.74 -4.40
CA ASN A 374 2.72 33.99 -4.01
C ASN A 374 2.80 34.17 -2.49
N SER A 375 1.79 33.73 -1.74
CA SER A 375 1.68 33.98 -0.30
C SER A 375 2.24 32.85 0.57
N TYR A 376 2.33 31.60 0.05
CA TYR A 376 2.66 30.40 0.83
C TYR A 376 3.77 29.56 0.19
N GLN A 377 4.74 30.21 -0.44
CA GLN A 377 5.87 29.52 -1.04
C GLN A 377 6.57 28.61 -0.01
N GLY A 378 6.87 27.39 -0.41
CA GLY A 378 7.48 26.38 0.45
C GLY A 378 6.49 25.52 1.26
N SER A 379 5.19 25.84 1.27
CA SER A 379 4.17 24.92 1.79
C SER A 379 3.99 23.71 0.86
N VAL A 380 3.96 22.49 1.42
CA VAL A 380 3.74 21.27 0.64
C VAL A 380 2.42 21.29 -0.14
N ASP A 381 1.39 21.93 0.42
CA ASP A 381 0.07 22.05 -0.20
C ASP A 381 0.10 22.90 -1.50
N VAL A 382 1.11 23.74 -1.68
CA VAL A 382 1.27 24.65 -2.82
C VAL A 382 2.13 24.05 -3.94
N ALA A 383 2.84 22.98 -3.66
CA ALA A 383 3.79 22.39 -4.60
C ALA A 383 3.15 22.05 -5.97
N GLN A 384 1.98 21.41 -5.96
CA GLN A 384 1.28 21.04 -7.19
C GLN A 384 0.79 22.30 -7.94
N ALA A 385 0.22 23.27 -7.23
CA ALA A 385 -0.25 24.52 -7.85
C ALA A 385 0.87 25.27 -8.58
N GLN A 386 2.08 25.32 -8.02
CA GLN A 386 3.23 25.94 -8.69
C GLN A 386 3.62 25.16 -9.96
N PHE A 387 3.57 23.82 -9.90
CA PHE A 387 3.84 23.01 -11.08
C PHE A 387 2.78 23.25 -12.17
N ASP A 388 1.51 23.31 -11.82
CA ASP A 388 0.41 23.53 -12.79
C ASP A 388 0.53 24.91 -13.44
N LEU A 389 0.83 25.95 -12.66
CA LEU A 389 1.09 27.29 -13.23
C LEU A 389 2.31 27.32 -14.17
N ALA A 390 3.37 26.61 -13.81
CA ALA A 390 4.53 26.46 -14.67
C ALA A 390 4.18 25.75 -15.99
N TRP A 391 3.31 24.73 -15.89
CA TRP A 391 2.82 23.99 -17.07
C TRP A 391 1.93 24.87 -17.96
N MET A 392 1.05 25.69 -17.39
CA MET A 392 0.28 26.69 -18.16
C MET A 392 1.19 27.67 -18.91
N ALA A 393 2.28 28.12 -18.28
CA ALA A 393 3.28 28.97 -18.94
C ALA A 393 4.01 28.24 -20.08
N HIS A 394 4.30 26.92 -19.90
CA HIS A 394 4.85 26.06 -20.96
C HIS A 394 3.90 25.96 -22.15
N ASP A 395 2.63 25.65 -21.94
CA ASP A 395 1.62 25.52 -22.98
C ASP A 395 1.42 26.85 -23.73
N ALA A 396 1.50 27.97 -23.03
CA ALA A 396 1.51 29.31 -23.62
C ALA A 396 2.83 29.68 -24.34
N LYS A 397 3.81 28.76 -24.39
CA LYS A 397 5.17 28.96 -24.95
C LYS A 397 5.97 30.08 -24.27
N ASN A 398 5.59 30.45 -23.06
CA ASN A 398 6.38 31.37 -22.22
C ASN A 398 7.47 30.57 -21.49
N PHE A 399 8.43 30.05 -22.24
CA PHE A 399 9.48 29.17 -21.75
C PHE A 399 10.38 29.81 -20.69
N SER A 400 10.54 31.14 -20.71
CA SER A 400 11.32 31.84 -19.69
C SER A 400 10.64 31.79 -18.33
N GLU A 401 9.34 31.99 -18.26
CA GLU A 401 8.56 31.91 -17.02
C GLU A 401 8.37 30.44 -16.56
N SER A 402 8.05 29.54 -17.49
CA SER A 402 7.95 28.13 -17.19
C SER A 402 9.25 27.57 -16.58
N SER A 403 10.39 27.82 -17.22
CA SER A 403 11.70 27.35 -16.71
C SER A 403 12.02 27.91 -15.33
N LYS A 404 11.68 29.19 -15.06
CA LYS A 404 11.85 29.80 -13.74
C LYS A 404 11.02 29.08 -12.69
N GLN A 405 9.71 28.95 -12.92
CA GLN A 405 8.79 28.34 -11.95
C GLN A 405 9.09 26.84 -11.71
N LEU A 406 9.48 26.08 -12.74
CA LEU A 406 9.90 24.68 -12.59
C LEU A 406 11.21 24.56 -11.79
N THR A 407 12.16 25.49 -11.99
CA THR A 407 13.40 25.53 -11.22
C THR A 407 13.13 25.87 -9.75
N GLU A 408 12.23 26.83 -9.50
CA GLU A 408 11.75 27.18 -8.15
C GLU A 408 11.02 25.99 -7.50
N HIS A 409 10.17 25.27 -8.25
CA HIS A 409 9.52 24.06 -7.77
C HIS A 409 10.54 23.03 -7.28
N LEU A 410 11.58 22.75 -8.05
CA LEU A 410 12.68 21.88 -7.63
C LEU A 410 13.43 22.40 -6.39
N ALA A 411 13.66 23.70 -6.31
CA ALA A 411 14.41 24.30 -5.22
C ALA A 411 13.67 24.29 -3.88
N TYR A 412 12.35 24.39 -3.88
CA TYR A 412 11.55 24.58 -2.67
C TYR A 412 10.76 23.34 -2.24
N TYR A 413 10.48 22.38 -3.15
CA TYR A 413 9.55 21.26 -2.90
C TYR A 413 10.13 19.87 -3.08
N ALA A 414 11.41 19.74 -3.44
CA ALA A 414 12.00 18.42 -3.68
C ALA A 414 12.02 17.50 -2.44
N GLU A 415 12.11 18.08 -1.24
CA GLU A 415 12.02 17.33 0.02
C GLU A 415 10.57 16.98 0.42
N LYS A 416 9.59 17.46 -0.32
CA LYS A 416 8.17 17.41 0.00
C LYS A 416 7.49 16.54 -1.03
N ASN A 417 7.75 15.28 -1.04
CA ASN A 417 7.08 14.20 -1.75
C ASN A 417 6.10 14.65 -2.87
N THR A 418 6.65 15.29 -3.90
CA THR A 418 5.92 15.64 -5.11
C THR A 418 6.33 14.66 -6.20
N ASP A 419 5.38 14.00 -6.86
CA ASP A 419 5.64 13.05 -7.95
C ASP A 419 6.27 13.71 -9.19
N ASN A 420 6.39 15.03 -9.18
CA ASN A 420 6.81 15.82 -10.34
C ASN A 420 8.33 16.06 -10.42
N ARG A 421 9.16 15.61 -9.46
CA ARG A 421 10.58 15.95 -9.43
C ARG A 421 11.32 15.64 -10.73
N GLY A 422 11.17 14.44 -11.27
CA GLY A 422 11.78 14.03 -12.53
C GLY A 422 11.25 14.83 -13.72
N ARG A 423 9.93 15.03 -13.78
CA ARG A 423 9.25 15.81 -14.82
C ARG A 423 9.66 17.28 -14.77
N ALA A 424 9.62 17.88 -13.58
CA ALA A 424 10.05 19.26 -13.36
C ALA A 424 11.54 19.45 -13.73
N GLY A 425 12.42 18.49 -13.38
CA GLY A 425 13.84 18.52 -13.71
C GLY A 425 14.10 18.56 -15.22
N TYR A 426 13.43 17.70 -15.95
CA TYR A 426 13.54 17.65 -17.41
C TYR A 426 12.99 18.93 -18.05
N TRP A 427 11.77 19.34 -17.71
CA TRP A 427 11.11 20.46 -18.35
C TRP A 427 11.70 21.81 -17.92
N ALA A 428 12.23 21.96 -16.70
CA ALA A 428 13.04 23.13 -16.33
C ALA A 428 14.25 23.28 -17.26
N ALA A 429 14.94 22.17 -17.53
CA ALA A 429 16.07 22.15 -18.46
C ALA A 429 15.63 22.44 -19.90
N ARG A 430 14.56 21.80 -20.38
CA ARG A 430 14.07 21.92 -21.74
C ARG A 430 13.57 23.33 -22.07
N ASP A 431 12.84 23.94 -21.14
CA ASP A 431 12.34 25.30 -21.31
C ASP A 431 13.44 26.36 -21.10
N SER A 432 14.44 26.07 -20.26
CA SER A 432 15.67 26.89 -20.20
C SER A 432 16.41 26.86 -21.55
N GLU A 433 16.50 25.68 -22.20
CA GLU A 433 17.09 25.54 -23.53
C GLU A 433 16.33 26.37 -24.57
N ARG A 434 14.99 26.30 -24.58
CA ARG A 434 14.12 27.06 -25.48
C ARG A 434 14.16 28.57 -25.22
N ALA A 435 14.36 28.96 -23.96
CA ALA A 435 14.52 30.36 -23.56
C ALA A 435 15.94 30.91 -23.81
N GLY A 436 16.84 30.11 -24.40
CA GLY A 436 18.23 30.50 -24.66
C GLY A 436 19.16 30.50 -23.43
N LYS A 437 18.69 30.00 -22.27
CA LYS A 437 19.47 29.88 -21.04
C LYS A 437 20.33 28.59 -21.06
N LEU A 438 21.20 28.45 -22.06
CA LEU A 438 21.89 27.19 -22.39
C LEU A 438 22.76 26.63 -21.26
N SER A 439 23.37 27.49 -20.45
CA SER A 439 24.18 27.04 -19.29
C SER A 439 23.35 26.42 -18.19
N GLU A 440 22.16 26.98 -17.91
CA GLU A 440 21.20 26.41 -16.93
C GLU A 440 20.64 25.09 -17.45
N ALA A 441 20.18 25.06 -18.70
CA ALA A 441 19.68 23.87 -19.36
C ALA A 441 20.68 22.70 -19.27
N ARG A 442 21.94 22.95 -19.66
CA ARG A 442 23.00 21.96 -19.60
C ARG A 442 23.26 21.45 -18.18
N ALA A 443 23.31 22.34 -17.20
CA ALA A 443 23.55 21.95 -15.79
C ALA A 443 22.41 21.08 -15.25
N LEU A 444 21.16 21.44 -15.52
CA LEU A 444 19.97 20.65 -15.11
C LEU A 444 19.93 19.28 -15.80
N TYR A 445 20.14 19.21 -17.13
CA TYR A 445 20.20 17.93 -17.84
C TYR A 445 21.32 17.03 -17.29
N GLN A 446 22.49 17.58 -16.95
CA GLN A 446 23.56 16.79 -16.33
C GLN A 446 23.22 16.31 -14.92
N ALA A 447 22.57 17.18 -14.12
CA ALA A 447 22.09 16.78 -12.81
C ALA A 447 21.12 15.58 -12.89
N MET A 448 20.27 15.54 -13.91
CA MET A 448 19.39 14.39 -14.17
C MET A 448 20.14 13.08 -14.36
N GLN A 449 21.35 13.10 -14.93
CA GLN A 449 22.13 11.87 -15.14
C GLN A 449 22.66 11.26 -13.84
N GLY A 450 22.62 11.97 -12.72
CA GLY A 450 23.08 11.47 -11.41
C GLY A 450 22.14 10.44 -10.76
N ARG A 451 20.82 10.63 -10.92
CA ARG A 451 19.78 9.81 -10.28
C ARG A 451 18.70 9.29 -11.24
N TYR A 452 18.53 9.93 -12.37
CA TYR A 452 17.46 9.63 -13.33
C TYR A 452 17.98 8.94 -14.60
N ASP A 453 19.23 8.49 -14.63
CA ASP A 453 19.87 7.84 -15.78
C ASP A 453 19.09 6.62 -16.31
N ALA A 454 18.45 5.88 -15.42
CA ALA A 454 17.58 4.75 -15.75
C ALA A 454 16.08 5.07 -15.56
N ASN A 455 15.69 6.32 -15.87
CA ASN A 455 14.32 6.82 -15.80
C ASN A 455 13.95 7.50 -17.12
N TRP A 456 12.64 7.67 -17.41
CA TRP A 456 12.15 8.31 -18.62
C TRP A 456 12.75 9.72 -18.84
N TYR A 457 12.67 10.59 -17.85
CA TYR A 457 13.16 11.95 -17.97
C TYR A 457 14.69 12.04 -18.04
N GLY A 458 15.42 11.14 -17.41
CA GLY A 458 16.87 11.01 -17.58
C GLY A 458 17.26 10.51 -18.98
N TYR A 459 16.48 9.57 -19.53
CA TYR A 459 16.62 9.12 -20.90
C TYR A 459 16.44 10.29 -21.92
N LEU A 460 15.40 11.11 -21.75
CA LEU A 460 15.20 12.30 -22.55
C LEU A 460 16.32 13.33 -22.37
N ALA A 461 16.73 13.59 -21.11
CA ALA A 461 17.83 14.50 -20.79
C ALA A 461 19.14 14.08 -21.48
N LYS A 462 19.43 12.77 -21.51
CA LYS A 462 20.60 12.25 -22.24
C LYS A 462 20.50 12.54 -23.75
N GLN A 463 19.36 12.33 -24.38
CA GLN A 463 19.16 12.65 -25.80
C GLN A 463 19.40 14.14 -26.09
N ARG A 464 18.94 15.03 -25.18
CA ARG A 464 19.16 16.48 -25.33
C ARG A 464 20.63 16.85 -25.14
N LEU A 465 21.34 16.31 -24.15
CA LEU A 465 22.78 16.50 -23.98
C LEU A 465 23.54 16.05 -25.23
N ASP A 466 23.23 14.90 -25.79
CA ASP A 466 23.85 14.38 -27.00
C ASP A 466 23.56 15.31 -28.22
N ALA A 467 22.36 15.89 -28.28
CA ALA A 467 22.02 16.88 -29.33
C ALA A 467 22.78 18.20 -29.15
N MET A 468 22.92 18.70 -27.90
CA MET A 468 23.70 19.90 -27.58
C MET A 468 25.18 19.70 -27.93
N LEU A 469 25.74 18.51 -27.70
CA LEU A 469 27.13 18.19 -28.08
C LEU A 469 27.30 18.25 -29.62
N ARG A 470 26.37 17.67 -30.38
CA ARG A 470 26.42 17.67 -31.85
C ARG A 470 26.27 19.06 -32.45
N SER A 471 25.53 19.96 -31.82
CA SER A 471 25.34 21.35 -32.26
C SER A 471 26.46 22.30 -31.86
N GLY A 472 27.51 21.81 -31.18
CA GLY A 472 28.62 22.62 -30.68
C GLY A 472 28.36 23.37 -29.38
N VAL A 473 27.14 23.35 -28.85
CA VAL A 473 26.80 23.97 -27.58
C VAL A 473 27.51 23.28 -26.40
N GLY A 474 27.88 22.02 -26.59
CA GLY A 474 28.64 21.25 -25.58
C GLY A 474 30.05 21.77 -25.31
N THR A 475 30.60 22.67 -26.13
CA THR A 475 31.90 23.31 -25.91
C THR A 475 31.83 24.50 -24.94
N VAL A 476 30.61 24.98 -24.60
CA VAL A 476 30.40 26.02 -23.61
C VAL A 476 30.77 25.45 -22.21
N PRO A 477 31.67 26.10 -21.45
CA PRO A 477 32.05 25.64 -20.13
C PRO A 477 30.82 25.45 -19.23
N LEU A 478 30.83 24.40 -18.42
CA LEU A 478 29.81 24.22 -17.39
C LEU A 478 29.87 25.39 -16.42
N LYS A 479 28.77 26.11 -16.30
CA LYS A 479 28.65 27.16 -15.26
C LYS A 479 28.37 26.46 -13.92
N THR A 480 29.21 26.75 -12.94
CA THR A 480 28.93 26.39 -11.54
C THR A 480 27.97 27.41 -10.97
N PHE A 481 26.88 26.93 -10.40
CA PHE A 481 25.89 27.77 -9.72
C PHE A 481 26.18 27.76 -8.20
N ALA A 482 26.03 28.91 -7.54
CA ALA A 482 26.14 28.97 -6.09
C ALA A 482 25.12 28.03 -5.42
N ALA A 483 25.54 27.31 -4.36
CA ALA A 483 24.72 26.30 -3.71
C ALA A 483 23.41 26.86 -3.11
N ASP A 484 23.46 28.15 -2.69
CA ASP A 484 22.31 28.88 -2.14
C ASP A 484 21.42 29.53 -3.21
N SER A 485 21.87 29.55 -4.48
CA SER A 485 21.01 30.00 -5.58
C SER A 485 19.84 29.01 -5.87
N VAL A 486 18.79 29.53 -6.48
CA VAL A 486 17.62 28.68 -6.86
C VAL A 486 18.06 27.51 -7.75
N VAL A 487 18.88 27.77 -8.78
CA VAL A 487 19.41 26.72 -9.66
C VAL A 487 20.32 25.74 -8.91
N GLY A 488 21.19 26.26 -8.01
CA GLY A 488 22.06 25.39 -7.20
C GLY A 488 21.27 24.45 -6.30
N ARG A 489 20.25 24.95 -5.61
CA ARG A 489 19.35 24.13 -4.80
C ARG A 489 18.57 23.14 -5.64
N ALA A 490 18.04 23.54 -6.80
CA ALA A 490 17.34 22.65 -7.72
C ALA A 490 18.22 21.47 -8.16
N ILE A 491 19.48 21.75 -8.54
CA ILE A 491 20.48 20.74 -8.90
C ILE A 491 20.76 19.78 -7.75
N ALA A 492 20.99 20.33 -6.53
CA ALA A 492 21.24 19.53 -5.33
C ALA A 492 20.04 18.61 -5.02
N ASN A 493 18.82 19.14 -5.12
CA ASN A 493 17.59 18.41 -4.83
C ASN A 493 17.28 17.29 -5.83
N LEU A 494 17.74 17.41 -7.10
CA LEU A 494 17.69 16.30 -8.06
C LEU A 494 18.59 15.11 -7.66
N GLN A 495 19.54 15.28 -6.72
CA GLN A 495 20.40 14.21 -6.22
C GLN A 495 19.86 13.51 -4.98
N THR A 496 18.75 13.99 -4.41
CA THR A 496 18.18 13.42 -3.18
C THR A 496 17.25 12.25 -3.51
N VAL A 497 17.16 11.28 -2.59
CA VAL A 497 16.18 10.20 -2.59
C VAL A 497 15.56 10.08 -1.21
N THR A 498 14.31 9.67 -1.18
CA THR A 498 13.58 9.40 0.06
C THR A 498 13.59 7.91 0.35
N VAL A 499 14.01 7.55 1.55
CA VAL A 499 13.97 6.19 2.08
C VAL A 499 13.36 6.25 3.47
N ALA A 500 12.41 5.38 3.76
CA ALA A 500 11.80 5.30 5.08
C ALA A 500 12.81 4.80 6.12
N GLU A 501 12.59 5.25 7.36
CA GLU A 501 13.39 4.79 8.49
C GLU A 501 13.23 3.29 8.74
N GLU A 502 14.35 2.59 8.99
CA GLU A 502 14.30 1.24 9.51
C GLU A 502 13.90 1.29 11.00
N SER A 503 12.78 0.71 11.32
CA SER A 503 12.39 0.50 12.71
C SER A 503 12.84 -0.91 13.11
N ALA A 504 13.89 -1.01 13.92
CA ALA A 504 14.41 -2.28 14.38
C ALA A 504 13.97 -2.54 15.83
N GLY A 505 12.75 -3.03 16.03
CA GLY A 505 12.25 -3.47 17.33
C GLY A 505 12.27 -5.00 17.46
N VAL A 506 12.62 -5.51 18.63
CA VAL A 506 12.57 -6.97 18.94
C VAL A 506 11.16 -7.55 18.70
N ASN A 507 10.12 -6.73 18.90
CA ASN A 507 8.74 -7.15 18.70
C ASN A 507 8.42 -7.38 17.21
N GLU A 508 8.93 -6.53 16.31
CA GLU A 508 8.74 -6.66 14.86
C GLU A 508 9.40 -7.93 14.34
N ASP A 509 10.62 -8.23 14.76
CA ASP A 509 11.32 -9.44 14.37
C ASP A 509 10.55 -10.70 14.75
N ARG A 510 9.93 -10.70 15.94
CA ARG A 510 9.10 -11.81 16.40
C ARG A 510 7.85 -12.00 15.53
N VAL A 511 7.17 -10.91 15.17
CA VAL A 511 5.97 -10.99 14.34
C VAL A 511 6.33 -11.36 12.89
N ILE A 512 7.42 -10.81 12.34
CA ILE A 512 7.93 -11.20 11.02
C ILE A 512 8.28 -12.69 11.00
N ALA A 513 8.95 -13.20 12.04
CA ALA A 513 9.26 -14.63 12.16
C ALA A 513 7.98 -15.48 12.23
N LYS A 514 6.98 -15.06 13.01
CA LYS A 514 5.67 -15.72 13.09
C LYS A 514 4.94 -15.72 11.75
N ALA A 515 4.90 -14.59 11.06
CA ALA A 515 4.31 -14.49 9.73
C ALA A 515 5.05 -15.35 8.69
N SER A 516 6.38 -15.45 8.79
CA SER A 516 7.17 -16.35 7.95
C SER A 516 6.83 -17.83 8.20
N ASP A 517 6.58 -18.22 9.45
CA ASP A 517 6.11 -19.56 9.80
C ASP A 517 4.72 -19.86 9.23
N LEU A 518 3.78 -18.90 9.34
CA LEU A 518 2.45 -19.00 8.73
C LEU A 518 2.55 -19.12 7.20
N ASN A 519 3.35 -18.29 6.54
CA ASN A 519 3.56 -18.38 5.09
C ASN A 519 4.22 -19.71 4.68
N THR A 520 5.16 -20.24 5.49
CA THR A 520 5.75 -21.57 5.24
C THR A 520 4.72 -22.70 5.34
N THR A 521 3.65 -22.51 6.09
CA THR A 521 2.54 -23.47 6.15
C THR A 521 1.42 -23.19 5.15
N GLY A 522 1.57 -22.15 4.30
CA GLY A 522 0.56 -21.70 3.33
C GLY A 522 -0.67 -21.04 3.97
N LEU A 523 -0.53 -20.50 5.19
CA LEU A 523 -1.55 -19.69 5.88
C LEU A 523 -1.30 -18.19 5.61
N ASP A 524 -1.25 -17.84 4.33
CA ASP A 524 -0.81 -16.53 3.85
C ASP A 524 -1.70 -15.39 4.35
N ASP A 525 -3.03 -15.58 4.41
CA ASP A 525 -3.96 -14.56 4.91
C ASP A 525 -3.70 -14.25 6.39
N TRP A 526 -3.42 -15.29 7.18
CA TRP A 526 -3.07 -15.10 8.59
C TRP A 526 -1.68 -14.47 8.77
N ALA A 527 -0.73 -14.76 7.88
CA ALA A 527 0.55 -14.09 7.85
C ALA A 527 0.40 -12.58 7.56
N LEU A 528 -0.44 -12.21 6.59
CA LEU A 528 -0.76 -10.81 6.28
C LEU A 528 -1.50 -10.12 7.42
N GLU A 529 -2.36 -10.82 8.13
CA GLU A 529 -3.07 -10.28 9.30
C GLU A 529 -2.10 -9.95 10.45
N GLU A 530 -1.15 -10.84 10.76
CA GLU A 530 -0.10 -10.59 11.77
C GLU A 530 0.77 -9.39 11.38
N LEU A 531 1.24 -9.32 10.13
CA LEU A 531 2.04 -8.21 9.63
C LEU A 531 1.24 -6.90 9.56
N GLY A 532 -0.05 -6.98 9.27
CA GLY A 532 -0.97 -5.85 9.20
C GLY A 532 -1.09 -5.10 10.53
N GLN A 533 -1.05 -5.82 11.66
CA GLN A 533 -1.07 -5.21 12.99
C GLN A 533 0.12 -4.27 13.22
N ILE A 534 1.32 -4.69 12.83
CA ILE A 534 2.52 -3.86 12.95
C ILE A 534 2.54 -2.77 11.88
N SER A 535 2.16 -3.09 10.64
CA SER A 535 2.10 -2.11 9.56
C SER A 535 1.14 -0.95 9.85
N ALA A 536 0.13 -1.14 10.69
CA ALA A 536 -0.78 -0.07 11.12
C ALA A 536 -0.05 1.02 11.94
N SER A 537 0.92 0.63 12.78
CA SER A 537 1.73 1.56 13.57
C SER A 537 3.00 2.04 12.84
N MET A 538 3.49 1.26 11.88
CA MET A 538 4.74 1.50 11.15
C MET A 538 4.55 1.26 9.65
N PRO A 539 3.71 2.06 8.97
CA PRO A 539 3.29 1.78 7.59
C PRO A 539 4.42 1.82 6.56
N ASN A 540 5.54 2.47 6.90
CA ASN A 540 6.66 2.68 5.99
C ASN A 540 7.91 1.85 6.36
N SER A 541 7.87 0.97 7.38
CA SER A 541 9.04 0.16 7.76
C SER A 541 9.52 -0.73 6.60
N PRO A 542 10.77 -0.59 6.12
CA PRO A 542 11.31 -1.41 5.04
C PRO A 542 11.26 -2.90 5.32
N LYS A 543 11.53 -3.31 6.55
CA LYS A 543 11.57 -4.69 6.99
C LYS A 543 10.19 -5.34 7.03
N VAL A 544 9.21 -4.64 7.60
CA VAL A 544 7.82 -5.09 7.64
C VAL A 544 7.23 -5.15 6.23
N ASN A 545 7.46 -4.12 5.42
CA ASN A 545 6.95 -4.07 4.05
C ASN A 545 7.61 -5.13 3.15
N LEU A 546 8.89 -5.46 3.36
CA LEU A 546 9.54 -6.57 2.66
C LEU A 546 8.91 -7.91 3.07
N ALA A 547 8.63 -8.13 4.35
CA ALA A 547 7.95 -9.34 4.82
C ALA A 547 6.55 -9.48 4.20
N ILE A 548 5.76 -8.40 4.16
CA ILE A 548 4.45 -8.38 3.49
C ILE A 548 4.61 -8.68 1.98
N ALA A 549 5.59 -8.05 1.34
CA ALA A 549 5.86 -8.27 -0.09
C ALA A 549 6.22 -9.74 -0.38
N GLN A 550 6.99 -10.39 0.48
CA GLN A 550 7.33 -11.81 0.35
C GLN A 550 6.09 -12.71 0.44
N VAL A 551 5.12 -12.39 1.31
CA VAL A 551 3.85 -13.13 1.37
C VAL A 551 3.03 -12.92 0.09
N TYR A 552 2.89 -11.69 -0.41
CA TYR A 552 2.20 -11.46 -1.69
C TYR A 552 2.88 -12.17 -2.85
N ARG A 553 4.21 -12.21 -2.89
CA ARG A 553 4.97 -12.94 -3.92
C ARG A 553 4.75 -14.46 -3.84
N SER A 554 4.52 -15.01 -2.65
CA SER A 554 4.14 -16.44 -2.54
C SER A 554 2.79 -16.73 -3.17
N GLN A 555 1.90 -15.74 -3.19
CA GLN A 555 0.59 -15.78 -3.86
C GLN A 555 0.65 -15.38 -5.35
N GLU A 556 1.85 -15.17 -5.92
CA GLU A 556 2.07 -14.64 -7.28
C GLU A 556 1.51 -13.23 -7.49
N ASP A 557 1.17 -12.50 -6.42
CA ASP A 557 0.71 -11.11 -6.46
C ASP A 557 1.88 -10.13 -6.35
N ASN A 558 2.68 -10.08 -7.39
CA ASN A 558 3.84 -9.21 -7.45
C ASN A 558 3.47 -7.71 -7.46
N VAL A 559 2.24 -7.38 -7.88
CA VAL A 559 1.74 -5.99 -7.89
C VAL A 559 1.51 -5.47 -6.49
N ARG A 560 0.80 -6.23 -5.64
CA ARG A 560 0.65 -5.86 -4.23
C ARG A 560 1.99 -5.84 -3.51
N ALA A 561 2.90 -6.78 -3.83
CA ALA A 561 4.27 -6.80 -3.30
C ALA A 561 5.02 -5.49 -3.63
N LEU A 562 5.00 -5.07 -4.90
CA LEU A 562 5.62 -3.83 -5.36
C LEU A 562 5.01 -2.60 -4.68
N ASN A 563 3.67 -2.53 -4.60
CA ASN A 563 2.98 -1.39 -4.02
C ASN A 563 3.24 -1.22 -2.52
N VAL A 564 3.40 -2.31 -1.77
CA VAL A 564 3.74 -2.21 -0.35
C VAL A 564 5.18 -1.73 -0.16
N MET A 565 6.12 -2.18 -1.01
CA MET A 565 7.52 -1.74 -0.95
C MET A 565 7.71 -0.27 -1.32
N LYS A 566 6.88 0.29 -2.20
CA LYS A 566 6.89 1.72 -2.53
C LYS A 566 6.67 2.62 -1.32
N LYS A 567 5.95 2.18 -0.29
CA LYS A 567 5.78 2.94 0.94
C LYS A 567 7.11 3.20 1.65
N SER A 568 8.04 2.24 1.55
CA SER A 568 9.37 2.35 2.14
C SER A 568 10.39 3.04 1.21
N PHE A 569 10.22 2.86 -0.08
CA PHE A 569 11.14 3.35 -1.12
C PHE A 569 10.35 4.08 -2.22
N PRO A 570 9.76 5.24 -1.92
CA PRO A 570 8.98 5.97 -2.93
C PRO A 570 9.81 6.35 -4.15
N ASP A 571 11.09 6.68 -3.96
CA ASP A 571 12.04 7.04 -5.01
C ASP A 571 12.85 5.83 -5.54
N TYR A 572 12.31 4.59 -5.48
CA TYR A 572 13.05 3.37 -5.85
C TYR A 572 13.64 3.42 -7.27
N SER A 573 12.97 4.08 -8.22
CA SER A 573 13.45 4.20 -9.59
C SER A 573 14.63 5.16 -9.77
N GLN A 574 14.91 6.00 -8.77
CA GLN A 574 16.05 6.91 -8.67
C GLN A 574 17.19 6.35 -7.80
N MET A 575 16.94 5.24 -7.09
CA MET A 575 17.96 4.58 -6.29
C MET A 575 19.05 3.97 -7.18
N LYS A 576 20.32 4.07 -6.75
CA LYS A 576 21.42 3.41 -7.46
C LYS A 576 21.43 1.90 -7.16
N PRO A 577 21.98 1.07 -8.07
CA PRO A 577 22.00 -0.39 -7.89
C PRO A 577 22.55 -0.87 -6.54
N GLU A 578 23.55 -0.18 -6.02
CA GLU A 578 24.18 -0.50 -4.74
C GLU A 578 23.37 -0.15 -3.50
N GLU A 579 22.36 0.74 -3.61
CA GLU A 579 21.68 1.40 -2.48
C GLU A 579 20.51 0.60 -1.88
N MET A 580 19.97 -0.39 -2.57
CA MET A 580 18.98 -1.33 -2.02
C MET A 580 19.53 -2.75 -2.01
N THR A 581 19.04 -3.59 -1.09
CA THR A 581 19.41 -5.02 -1.07
C THR A 581 18.92 -5.74 -2.32
N ARG A 582 19.53 -6.88 -2.67
CA ARG A 582 19.06 -7.71 -3.80
C ARG A 582 17.63 -8.19 -3.62
N GLU A 583 17.22 -8.48 -2.38
CA GLU A 583 15.85 -8.90 -2.06
C GLU A 583 14.85 -7.78 -2.33
N GLN A 584 15.19 -6.53 -1.98
CA GLN A 584 14.36 -5.36 -2.27
C GLN A 584 14.28 -5.11 -3.79
N TRP A 585 15.42 -5.16 -4.50
CA TRP A 585 15.44 -5.05 -5.95
C TRP A 585 14.62 -6.13 -6.65
N ASP A 586 14.65 -7.37 -6.14
CA ASP A 586 13.89 -8.49 -6.70
C ASP A 586 12.37 -8.31 -6.54
N VAL A 587 11.92 -7.51 -5.57
CA VAL A 587 10.49 -7.11 -5.49
C VAL A 587 10.15 -6.07 -6.55
N PHE A 588 11.00 -5.05 -6.76
CA PHE A 588 10.74 -3.99 -7.73
C PHE A 588 10.94 -4.44 -9.18
N TYR A 589 11.95 -5.27 -9.43
CA TYR A 589 12.34 -5.74 -10.77
C TYR A 589 12.57 -7.25 -10.76
N PRO A 590 11.51 -8.07 -10.53
CA PRO A 590 11.64 -9.52 -10.60
C PRO A 590 12.04 -9.96 -12.00
N LEU A 591 12.89 -10.99 -12.10
CA LEU A 591 13.30 -11.54 -13.39
C LEU A 591 13.10 -13.07 -13.39
N ALA A 592 11.93 -13.49 -13.85
CA ALA A 592 11.59 -14.89 -14.07
C ALA A 592 11.62 -15.23 -15.56
N TYR A 593 11.67 -16.51 -15.89
CA TYR A 593 11.62 -17.02 -17.28
C TYR A 593 12.72 -16.48 -18.19
N TRP A 594 13.87 -16.09 -17.65
CA TRP A 594 14.94 -15.41 -18.39
C TRP A 594 15.43 -16.21 -19.61
N ASP A 595 15.62 -17.51 -19.46
CA ASP A 595 16.06 -18.37 -20.57
C ASP A 595 15.08 -18.34 -21.75
N ILE A 596 13.77 -18.33 -21.47
CA ILE A 596 12.72 -18.24 -22.50
C ILE A 596 12.77 -16.85 -23.14
N ILE A 597 12.88 -15.79 -22.33
CA ILE A 597 12.97 -14.40 -22.83
C ILE A 597 14.17 -14.24 -23.75
N VAL A 598 15.33 -14.73 -23.36
CA VAL A 598 16.56 -14.65 -24.19
C VAL A 598 16.40 -15.44 -25.48
N GLN A 599 15.86 -16.67 -25.41
CA GLN A 599 15.62 -17.50 -26.59
C GLN A 599 14.70 -16.80 -27.60
N GLU A 600 13.53 -16.33 -27.16
CA GLU A 600 12.53 -15.74 -28.02
C GLU A 600 12.94 -14.32 -28.54
N SER A 601 13.68 -13.57 -27.70
CA SER A 601 14.26 -12.28 -28.11
C SER A 601 15.30 -12.46 -29.21
N ARG A 602 16.21 -13.43 -29.04
CA ARG A 602 17.23 -13.73 -30.05
C ARG A 602 16.62 -14.17 -31.38
N ALA A 603 15.61 -15.02 -31.33
CA ALA A 603 14.90 -15.48 -32.54
C ALA A 603 14.26 -14.36 -33.35
N ARG A 604 14.02 -13.19 -32.71
CA ARG A 604 13.33 -12.04 -33.31
C ARG A 604 14.16 -10.76 -33.36
N SER A 605 15.47 -10.84 -33.09
CA SER A 605 16.36 -9.67 -33.02
C SER A 605 15.83 -8.58 -32.08
N LEU A 606 15.35 -8.97 -30.89
CA LEU A 606 14.90 -8.09 -29.82
C LEU A 606 15.94 -8.01 -28.72
N ASP A 607 15.95 -6.90 -27.98
CA ASP A 607 16.68 -6.76 -26.74
C ASP A 607 15.94 -7.51 -25.61
N PRO A 608 16.57 -8.52 -24.95
CA PRO A 608 15.92 -9.25 -23.86
C PRO A 608 15.48 -8.38 -22.69
N PHE A 609 16.24 -7.31 -22.36
CA PHE A 609 15.87 -6.38 -21.29
C PHE A 609 14.68 -5.50 -21.67
N GLN A 610 14.49 -5.22 -22.95
CA GLN A 610 13.28 -4.56 -23.43
C GLN A 610 12.05 -5.45 -23.25
N VAL A 611 12.15 -6.75 -23.57
CA VAL A 611 11.07 -7.73 -23.36
C VAL A 611 10.77 -7.88 -21.86
N ALA A 612 11.79 -8.00 -21.02
CA ALA A 612 11.62 -8.07 -19.56
C ALA A 612 10.96 -6.78 -19.02
N GLY A 613 11.36 -5.61 -19.52
CA GLY A 613 10.78 -4.32 -19.17
C GLY A 613 9.30 -4.21 -19.51
N LEU A 614 8.90 -4.74 -20.68
CA LEU A 614 7.51 -4.80 -21.09
C LEU A 614 6.71 -5.76 -20.21
N ILE A 615 7.19 -6.99 -19.97
CA ILE A 615 6.53 -7.96 -19.06
C ILE A 615 6.35 -7.37 -17.65
N ARG A 616 7.35 -6.65 -17.15
CA ARG A 616 7.23 -5.97 -15.86
C ARG A 616 6.15 -4.88 -15.90
N GLN A 617 6.05 -4.12 -16.99
CA GLN A 617 5.02 -3.09 -17.15
C GLN A 617 3.61 -3.69 -17.22
N GLU A 618 3.45 -4.81 -17.91
CA GLU A 618 2.16 -5.47 -18.07
C GLU A 618 1.67 -6.16 -16.79
N THR A 619 2.53 -6.95 -16.14
CA THR A 619 2.06 -7.91 -15.13
C THR A 619 2.97 -8.05 -13.92
N VAL A 620 4.11 -7.35 -13.89
CA VAL A 620 5.17 -7.60 -12.90
C VAL A 620 5.51 -9.11 -12.81
N PHE A 621 5.58 -9.77 -13.98
CA PHE A 621 5.88 -11.21 -14.12
C PHE A 621 4.81 -12.16 -13.51
N ASN A 622 3.54 -11.74 -13.43
CA ASN A 622 2.46 -12.68 -13.08
C ASN A 622 2.00 -13.45 -14.33
N PRO A 623 2.23 -14.77 -14.44
CA PRO A 623 1.85 -15.54 -15.63
C PRO A 623 0.34 -15.75 -15.76
N ARG A 624 -0.42 -15.63 -14.68
CA ARG A 624 -1.87 -15.80 -14.66
C ARG A 624 -2.65 -14.49 -14.67
N ALA A 625 -1.99 -13.39 -15.01
CA ALA A 625 -2.64 -12.09 -15.09
C ALA A 625 -3.70 -12.06 -16.20
N ARG A 626 -4.84 -11.44 -15.89
CA ARG A 626 -5.94 -11.18 -16.82
C ARG A 626 -6.41 -9.74 -16.65
N SER A 627 -6.48 -9.00 -17.76
CA SER A 627 -7.03 -7.64 -17.74
C SER A 627 -8.56 -7.63 -17.92
N SER A 628 -9.18 -6.50 -17.65
CA SER A 628 -10.59 -6.24 -17.95
C SER A 628 -10.88 -6.32 -19.46
N ALA A 629 -9.89 -5.95 -20.29
CA ALA A 629 -9.95 -6.06 -21.75
C ALA A 629 -9.74 -7.49 -22.24
N ARG A 630 -9.63 -8.49 -21.36
CA ARG A 630 -9.38 -9.90 -21.70
C ARG A 630 -8.04 -10.11 -22.42
N ALA A 631 -7.00 -9.41 -21.97
CA ALA A 631 -5.62 -9.73 -22.28
C ALA A 631 -5.06 -10.70 -21.25
N TYR A 632 -4.20 -11.64 -21.64
CA TYR A 632 -3.81 -12.79 -20.84
C TYR A 632 -2.31 -12.98 -20.73
N GLY A 633 -1.87 -13.42 -19.54
CA GLY A 633 -0.51 -13.87 -19.26
C GLY A 633 0.52 -12.75 -19.22
N LEU A 634 1.81 -13.13 -19.19
CA LEU A 634 2.97 -12.27 -18.94
C LEU A 634 3.02 -11.00 -19.79
N MET A 635 2.74 -11.13 -21.08
CA MET A 635 2.79 -10.05 -22.05
C MET A 635 1.40 -9.52 -22.45
N GLN A 636 0.36 -9.87 -21.69
CA GLN A 636 -1.02 -9.40 -21.88
C GLN A 636 -1.52 -9.48 -23.33
N VAL A 637 -1.44 -10.67 -23.92
CA VAL A 637 -1.83 -10.86 -25.33
C VAL A 637 -3.33 -11.12 -25.42
N LEU A 638 -4.02 -10.38 -26.29
CA LEU A 638 -5.44 -10.61 -26.63
C LEU A 638 -5.58 -11.88 -27.49
N ILE A 639 -6.62 -12.70 -27.25
CA ILE A 639 -6.87 -13.93 -28.04
C ILE A 639 -6.90 -13.65 -29.55
N PRO A 640 -7.61 -12.64 -30.07
CA PRO A 640 -7.60 -12.37 -31.52
C PRO A 640 -6.20 -12.04 -32.04
N THR A 641 -5.41 -11.25 -31.29
CA THR A 641 -4.01 -10.93 -31.64
C THR A 641 -3.15 -12.19 -31.62
N ALA A 642 -3.30 -13.04 -30.59
CA ALA A 642 -2.56 -14.29 -30.46
C ALA A 642 -2.83 -15.23 -31.65
N VAL A 643 -4.09 -15.39 -32.06
CA VAL A 643 -4.48 -16.23 -33.21
C VAL A 643 -3.86 -15.73 -34.50
N LEU A 644 -3.93 -14.42 -34.75
CA LEU A 644 -3.32 -13.82 -35.96
C LEU A 644 -1.79 -13.96 -35.96
N THR A 645 -1.17 -13.74 -34.80
CA THR A 645 0.27 -13.87 -34.66
C THR A 645 0.71 -15.33 -34.76
N ALA A 646 0.00 -16.27 -34.15
CA ALA A 646 0.27 -17.70 -34.29
C ALA A 646 0.24 -18.15 -35.76
N LYS A 647 -0.80 -17.75 -36.49
CA LYS A 647 -0.93 -18.04 -37.93
C LYS A 647 0.24 -17.44 -38.72
N LYS A 648 0.60 -16.18 -38.46
CA LYS A 648 1.68 -15.48 -39.21
C LYS A 648 3.04 -16.13 -38.98
N TYR A 649 3.33 -16.58 -37.77
CA TYR A 649 4.63 -17.11 -37.40
C TYR A 649 4.67 -18.66 -37.32
N GLY A 650 3.63 -19.34 -37.82
CA GLY A 650 3.61 -20.82 -37.90
C GLY A 650 3.58 -21.53 -36.55
N VAL A 651 2.95 -20.94 -35.56
CA VAL A 651 2.79 -21.56 -34.24
C VAL A 651 1.57 -22.50 -34.28
N ASP A 652 1.81 -23.79 -34.39
CA ASP A 652 0.76 -24.82 -34.46
C ASP A 652 0.28 -25.22 -33.05
N ARG A 653 -0.48 -24.32 -32.42
CA ARG A 653 -1.09 -24.51 -31.10
C ARG A 653 -2.49 -23.89 -31.07
N SER A 654 -3.42 -24.58 -30.42
CA SER A 654 -4.75 -24.02 -30.12
C SER A 654 -4.59 -22.83 -29.12
N ILE A 655 -5.16 -21.70 -29.48
CA ILE A 655 -5.11 -20.49 -28.66
C ILE A 655 -6.38 -20.40 -27.83
N SER A 656 -6.21 -20.44 -26.51
CA SER A 656 -7.25 -20.27 -25.51
C SER A 656 -6.74 -19.43 -24.34
N GLU A 657 -7.62 -19.03 -23.43
CA GLU A 657 -7.24 -18.36 -22.19
C GLU A 657 -6.20 -19.17 -21.41
N GLU A 658 -6.46 -20.46 -21.18
CA GLU A 658 -5.54 -21.32 -20.42
C GLU A 658 -4.20 -21.51 -21.13
N ALA A 659 -4.19 -21.61 -22.46
CA ALA A 659 -2.96 -21.70 -23.23
C ALA A 659 -2.10 -20.42 -23.10
N LEU A 660 -2.73 -19.25 -23.03
CA LEU A 660 -2.02 -17.96 -22.87
C LEU A 660 -1.48 -17.73 -21.46
N TYR A 661 -1.86 -18.52 -20.46
CA TYR A 661 -1.20 -18.52 -19.15
C TYR A 661 0.10 -19.35 -19.14
N GLU A 662 0.36 -20.14 -20.18
CA GLU A 662 1.63 -20.86 -20.32
C GLU A 662 2.75 -19.86 -20.69
N PRO A 663 3.80 -19.69 -19.82
CA PRO A 663 4.82 -18.67 -20.02
C PRO A 663 5.52 -18.74 -21.37
N ARG A 664 5.87 -19.96 -21.83
CA ARG A 664 6.59 -20.16 -23.09
C ARG A 664 5.76 -19.68 -24.29
N LEU A 665 4.50 -20.10 -24.38
CA LEU A 665 3.61 -19.70 -25.48
C LEU A 665 3.34 -18.21 -25.45
N ASN A 666 3.08 -17.65 -24.27
CA ASN A 666 2.80 -16.23 -24.10
C ASN A 666 3.97 -15.34 -24.52
N ILE A 667 5.18 -15.66 -24.07
CA ILE A 667 6.40 -14.93 -24.46
C ILE A 667 6.68 -15.11 -25.97
N GLN A 668 6.48 -16.30 -26.53
CA GLN A 668 6.66 -16.56 -27.95
C GLN A 668 5.75 -15.67 -28.81
N LEU A 669 4.46 -15.62 -28.49
CA LEU A 669 3.49 -14.82 -29.24
C LEU A 669 3.64 -13.33 -28.97
N GLY A 670 3.87 -12.94 -27.71
CA GLY A 670 4.06 -11.54 -27.32
C GLY A 670 5.29 -10.92 -27.96
N THR A 671 6.42 -11.64 -28.02
CA THR A 671 7.64 -11.16 -28.69
C THR A 671 7.48 -11.09 -30.21
N ALA A 672 6.72 -12.00 -30.83
CA ALA A 672 6.40 -11.94 -32.23
C ALA A 672 5.54 -10.71 -32.56
N TYR A 673 4.53 -10.43 -31.75
CA TYR A 673 3.72 -9.21 -31.89
C TYR A 673 4.54 -7.93 -31.64
N LEU A 674 5.41 -7.93 -30.61
CA LEU A 674 6.32 -6.83 -30.33
C LEU A 674 7.24 -6.54 -31.53
N ARG A 675 7.78 -7.56 -32.19
CA ARG A 675 8.59 -7.42 -33.41
C ARG A 675 7.81 -6.71 -34.49
N ASP A 676 6.57 -7.12 -34.72
CA ASP A 676 5.69 -6.49 -35.74
C ASP A 676 5.49 -4.99 -35.45
N GLN A 677 5.34 -4.60 -34.17
CA GLN A 677 5.21 -3.19 -33.83
C GLN A 677 6.53 -2.42 -34.02
N ILE A 678 7.68 -3.03 -33.75
CA ILE A 678 8.99 -2.42 -33.98
C ILE A 678 9.22 -2.21 -35.48
N ASP A 679 8.89 -3.20 -36.32
CA ASP A 679 9.02 -3.09 -37.79
C ASP A 679 8.14 -1.97 -38.36
N LYS A 680 6.97 -1.77 -37.75
CA LYS A 680 6.02 -0.74 -38.18
C LYS A 680 6.39 0.68 -37.73
N PHE A 681 6.85 0.85 -36.50
CA PHE A 681 6.97 2.16 -35.86
C PHE A 681 8.41 2.60 -35.60
N GLY A 682 9.35 1.69 -35.51
CA GLY A 682 10.79 1.94 -35.32
C GLY A 682 11.17 2.36 -33.91
N ARG A 683 10.66 3.48 -33.41
CA ARG A 683 10.99 4.02 -32.08
C ARG A 683 10.23 3.31 -30.99
N ILE A 684 10.93 3.03 -29.89
CA ILE A 684 10.36 2.30 -28.75
C ILE A 684 9.16 3.03 -28.13
N GLU A 685 9.15 4.34 -28.11
CA GLU A 685 8.07 5.15 -27.57
C GLU A 685 6.76 4.92 -28.34
N TYR A 686 6.83 4.95 -29.67
CA TYR A 686 5.68 4.64 -30.52
C TYR A 686 5.25 3.17 -30.41
N VAL A 687 6.23 2.26 -30.28
CA VAL A 687 5.98 0.82 -30.11
C VAL A 687 5.25 0.56 -28.80
N ALA A 688 5.68 1.16 -27.70
CA ALA A 688 5.04 1.02 -26.40
C ALA A 688 3.60 1.58 -26.43
N ALA A 689 3.41 2.77 -27.02
CA ALA A 689 2.07 3.33 -27.19
C ALA A 689 1.17 2.45 -28.07
N ALA A 690 1.73 1.84 -29.14
CA ALA A 690 0.98 0.94 -30.03
C ALA A 690 0.60 -0.36 -29.34
N TYR A 691 1.46 -0.86 -28.44
CA TYR A 691 1.21 -2.07 -27.68
C TYR A 691 0.04 -1.86 -26.67
N ASN A 692 0.03 -0.71 -25.99
CA ASN A 692 -0.99 -0.37 -24.99
C ASN A 692 -2.30 0.13 -25.63
N ALA A 693 -2.23 1.18 -26.47
CA ALA A 693 -3.43 1.86 -26.99
C ALA A 693 -3.89 1.34 -28.38
N GLY A 694 -3.09 0.47 -28.98
CA GLY A 694 -3.33 -0.08 -30.31
C GLY A 694 -2.66 0.72 -31.45
N PRO A 695 -2.22 0.02 -32.51
CA PRO A 695 -1.38 0.61 -33.56
C PRO A 695 -2.10 1.68 -34.41
N GLN A 696 -3.42 1.65 -34.54
CA GLN A 696 -4.17 2.63 -35.33
C GLN A 696 -4.13 4.02 -34.70
N ARG A 697 -4.25 4.10 -33.38
CA ARG A 697 -4.15 5.37 -32.63
C ARG A 697 -2.78 6.00 -32.79
N VAL A 698 -1.72 5.22 -32.74
CA VAL A 698 -0.34 5.73 -32.90
C VAL A 698 -0.11 6.26 -34.30
N VAL A 699 -0.67 5.63 -35.35
CA VAL A 699 -0.62 6.18 -36.71
C VAL A 699 -1.25 7.57 -36.74
N GLN A 700 -2.40 7.76 -36.11
CA GLN A 700 -3.08 9.05 -36.00
C GLN A 700 -2.23 10.05 -35.17
N TRP A 701 -1.77 9.65 -34.00
CA TRP A 701 -1.01 10.53 -33.10
C TRP A 701 0.33 11.00 -33.67
N LYS A 702 0.97 10.20 -34.51
CA LYS A 702 2.21 10.60 -35.20
C LYS A 702 1.99 11.76 -36.18
N THR A 703 0.76 11.99 -36.64
CA THR A 703 0.43 13.07 -37.60
C THR A 703 -0.25 14.26 -36.91
N SER A 704 -0.92 14.04 -35.77
CA SER A 704 -1.73 15.07 -35.09
C SER A 704 -1.07 15.69 -33.85
N LEU A 705 -0.07 15.02 -33.28
CA LEU A 705 0.63 15.49 -32.09
C LEU A 705 2.02 16.07 -32.44
N PRO A 706 2.69 16.79 -31.53
CA PRO A 706 4.02 17.35 -31.73
C PRO A 706 5.04 16.33 -32.26
N ALA A 707 6.00 16.78 -33.03
CA ALA A 707 7.02 15.90 -33.63
C ALA A 707 8.14 15.52 -32.67
N ASP A 708 8.49 16.40 -31.72
CA ASP A 708 9.46 16.13 -30.66
C ASP A 708 8.90 15.10 -29.70
N ILE A 709 9.65 14.06 -29.39
CA ILE A 709 9.16 12.89 -28.65
C ILE A 709 8.77 13.21 -27.20
N ASP A 710 9.43 14.17 -26.59
CA ASP A 710 9.12 14.68 -25.27
C ASP A 710 7.75 15.37 -25.23
N GLU A 711 7.49 16.25 -26.19
CA GLU A 711 6.19 16.91 -26.38
C GLU A 711 5.11 15.92 -26.82
N TRP A 712 5.48 14.98 -27.70
CA TRP A 712 4.56 13.96 -28.18
C TRP A 712 4.01 13.11 -27.02
N ASP A 713 4.89 12.63 -26.15
CA ASP A 713 4.48 11.80 -24.99
C ASP A 713 3.54 12.57 -24.06
N GLU A 714 3.88 13.83 -23.72
CA GLU A 714 3.02 14.68 -22.87
C GLU A 714 1.66 14.99 -23.53
N ALA A 715 1.62 15.08 -24.85
CA ALA A 715 0.40 15.36 -25.62
C ALA A 715 -0.46 14.13 -25.92
N VAL A 716 0.00 12.89 -25.65
CA VAL A 716 -0.82 11.67 -25.80
C VAL A 716 -2.07 11.81 -24.93
N PRO A 717 -3.30 11.68 -25.49
CA PRO A 717 -4.54 11.98 -24.75
C PRO A 717 -4.80 11.07 -23.55
N PHE A 718 -4.28 9.84 -23.58
CA PHE A 718 -4.52 8.85 -22.53
C PHE A 718 -3.39 8.86 -21.51
N LYS A 719 -3.69 9.29 -20.26
CA LYS A 719 -2.75 9.29 -19.14
C LYS A 719 -2.13 7.91 -18.93
N GLU A 720 -2.93 6.85 -19.06
CA GLU A 720 -2.47 5.47 -18.98
C GLU A 720 -1.38 5.16 -20.01
N THR A 721 -1.59 5.54 -21.27
CA THR A 721 -0.62 5.28 -22.34
C THR A 721 0.66 6.09 -22.15
N ARG A 722 0.59 7.34 -21.66
CA ARG A 722 1.78 8.12 -21.28
C ARG A 722 2.60 7.39 -20.23
N GLY A 723 1.95 6.99 -19.12
CA GLY A 723 2.61 6.24 -18.04
C GLY A 723 3.18 4.90 -18.53
N TYR A 724 2.50 4.24 -19.47
CA TYR A 724 2.98 2.99 -20.07
C TYR A 724 4.26 3.19 -20.90
N VAL A 725 4.31 4.20 -21.77
CA VAL A 725 5.50 4.54 -22.56
C VAL A 725 6.69 4.81 -21.65
N GLN A 726 6.50 5.70 -20.68
CA GLN A 726 7.52 6.06 -19.69
C GLN A 726 7.97 4.83 -18.88
N GLY A 727 7.02 3.97 -18.49
CA GLY A 727 7.28 2.75 -17.74
C GLY A 727 8.10 1.72 -18.51
N VAL A 728 7.76 1.46 -19.79
CA VAL A 728 8.50 0.49 -20.62
C VAL A 728 9.94 0.92 -20.82
N VAL A 729 10.18 2.20 -21.11
CA VAL A 729 11.54 2.74 -21.29
C VAL A 729 12.33 2.65 -19.98
N ARG A 730 11.75 3.12 -18.86
CA ARG A 730 12.36 3.05 -17.54
C ARG A 730 12.69 1.61 -17.17
N ASN A 731 11.75 0.69 -17.31
CA ASN A 731 11.92 -0.70 -16.89
C ASN A 731 13.05 -1.39 -17.68
N ARG A 732 13.14 -1.16 -19.00
CA ARG A 732 14.27 -1.65 -19.79
C ARG A 732 15.61 -1.19 -19.22
N LEU A 733 15.76 0.12 -18.98
CA LEU A 733 17.00 0.70 -18.44
C LEU A 733 17.33 0.17 -17.04
N GLN A 734 16.33 -0.03 -16.21
CA GLN A 734 16.48 -0.62 -14.89
C GLN A 734 16.97 -2.07 -14.95
N TYR A 735 16.39 -2.92 -15.83
CA TYR A 735 16.88 -4.29 -16.01
C TYR A 735 18.32 -4.32 -16.53
N GLU A 736 18.65 -3.47 -17.50
CA GLU A 736 19.99 -3.37 -18.08
C GLU A 736 21.06 -3.01 -17.03
N ARG A 737 20.75 -2.12 -16.08
CA ARG A 737 21.70 -1.73 -15.02
C ARG A 737 21.74 -2.69 -13.82
N LEU A 738 20.66 -3.46 -13.57
CA LEU A 738 20.59 -4.37 -12.43
C LEU A 738 21.10 -5.78 -12.75
N TYR A 739 20.91 -6.27 -13.98
CA TYR A 739 21.18 -7.64 -14.36
C TYR A 739 22.24 -7.76 -15.43
N ASP A 740 22.99 -8.86 -15.41
CA ASP A 740 23.92 -9.25 -16.48
C ASP A 740 23.19 -10.04 -17.59
N ALA A 741 23.93 -10.38 -18.66
CA ALA A 741 23.39 -11.14 -19.77
C ALA A 741 22.87 -12.55 -19.42
N ASN A 742 23.24 -13.07 -18.25
CA ASN A 742 22.78 -14.37 -17.73
C ASN A 742 21.55 -14.22 -16.81
N GLY A 743 21.00 -13.01 -16.65
CA GLY A 743 19.87 -12.75 -15.74
C GLY A 743 20.24 -12.79 -14.25
N LYS A 744 21.51 -12.62 -13.91
CA LYS A 744 21.97 -12.53 -12.52
C LYS A 744 22.21 -11.08 -12.16
N PHE A 745 21.93 -10.74 -10.90
CA PHE A 745 22.29 -9.40 -10.41
C PHE A 745 23.77 -9.12 -10.62
N ARG A 746 24.05 -7.93 -11.15
CA ARG A 746 25.43 -7.45 -11.30
C ARG A 746 26.12 -7.38 -9.95
N PRO A 747 27.48 -7.47 -9.91
CA PRO A 747 28.24 -7.54 -8.65
C PRO A 747 28.01 -6.36 -7.72
N GLU A 748 27.77 -5.15 -8.25
CA GLU A 748 27.56 -3.93 -7.49
C GLU A 748 26.19 -3.86 -6.79
N VAL A 749 25.19 -4.61 -7.27
CA VAL A 749 23.83 -4.57 -6.72
C VAL A 749 23.82 -5.02 -5.27
N GLY A 750 23.32 -4.15 -4.39
CA GLY A 750 23.18 -4.41 -2.97
C GLY A 750 24.43 -4.20 -2.12
N LYS A 751 25.51 -3.63 -2.67
CA LYS A 751 26.78 -3.47 -1.92
C LYS A 751 26.81 -2.37 -0.88
N ARG A 752 25.95 -1.35 -1.01
CA ARG A 752 25.91 -0.16 -0.16
C ARG A 752 24.48 0.19 0.21
N ALA A 753 23.72 -0.82 0.65
CA ALA A 753 22.33 -0.56 1.07
C ALA A 753 22.29 0.64 2.02
N ILE A 754 21.42 1.61 1.71
CA ILE A 754 21.24 2.81 2.54
C ILE A 754 20.61 2.33 3.85
N THR A 755 21.34 2.48 4.94
CA THR A 755 20.91 2.22 6.31
C THR A 755 20.60 3.50 7.08
N GLU A 756 21.01 4.66 6.55
CA GLU A 756 20.84 5.99 7.13
C GLU A 756 19.96 6.89 6.24
N ARG A 757 19.25 7.77 6.88
CA ARG A 757 18.09 8.52 6.40
C ARG A 757 18.41 9.79 5.64
N THR A 758 17.64 10.06 4.59
CA THR A 758 17.20 11.41 4.25
C THR A 758 15.74 11.57 4.74
N LYS A 759 15.43 12.74 5.31
CA LYS A 759 14.17 13.01 6.02
C LYS A 759 12.92 12.59 5.23
N THR A 760 12.07 11.83 5.89
CA THR A 760 10.80 11.37 5.37
C THR A 760 9.75 12.46 5.41
N GLY A 761 9.18 12.78 4.27
CA GLY A 761 7.86 13.38 4.18
C GLY A 761 6.79 12.28 4.18
N SER A 762 5.82 12.37 5.06
CA SER A 762 4.72 11.42 5.14
C SER A 762 3.61 11.79 4.16
N ALA A 763 3.62 11.21 2.97
CA ALA A 763 2.43 11.07 2.14
C ALA A 763 2.48 9.74 1.37
N PRO A 764 1.37 9.05 1.16
CA PRO A 764 1.35 7.82 0.40
C PRO A 764 1.68 8.12 -1.06
N ALA A 765 2.66 7.42 -1.62
CA ALA A 765 2.89 7.39 -3.05
C ALA A 765 1.61 6.93 -3.75
N GLU A 766 1.14 7.70 -4.73
CA GLU A 766 0.11 7.19 -5.64
C GLU A 766 0.63 5.92 -6.33
N PRO A 767 -0.23 4.92 -6.57
CA PRO A 767 0.19 3.71 -7.26
C PRO A 767 0.68 4.08 -8.65
N GLU A 768 1.89 3.62 -9.02
CA GLU A 768 2.27 3.61 -10.44
C GLU A 768 1.18 2.87 -11.22
N ASP A 769 0.80 3.43 -12.39
CA ASP A 769 -0.04 2.73 -13.36
C ASP A 769 0.75 1.51 -13.92
N VAL A 770 0.87 0.47 -13.10
CA VAL A 770 1.04 -0.88 -13.64
C VAL A 770 -0.31 -1.21 -14.22
N ASN A 771 -0.36 -1.46 -15.52
CA ASN A 771 -1.57 -1.64 -16.30
C ASN A 771 -2.30 -2.93 -15.93
N ILE A 772 -2.74 -3.01 -14.67
CA ILE A 772 -3.71 -4.00 -14.24
C ILE A 772 -5.02 -3.25 -14.16
N HIS A 773 -5.80 -3.36 -15.22
CA HIS A 773 -7.15 -2.83 -15.31
C HIS A 773 -7.94 -3.15 -14.04
N LYS A 774 -7.93 -2.24 -13.06
CA LYS A 774 -8.99 -2.19 -12.06
C LYS A 774 -10.20 -1.60 -12.75
N SER A 775 -11.21 -2.45 -12.98
CA SER A 775 -12.55 -2.01 -13.34
C SER A 775 -13.00 -0.93 -12.34
N ARG A 776 -12.95 0.33 -12.73
CA ARG A 776 -13.92 1.29 -12.27
C ARG A 776 -15.10 1.18 -13.22
N ASP A 777 -16.15 0.62 -12.70
CA ASP A 777 -17.49 0.72 -13.23
C ASP A 777 -17.86 2.21 -13.32
N THR A 778 -17.64 2.80 -14.48
CA THR A 778 -18.33 4.00 -14.91
C THR A 778 -18.97 3.62 -16.23
N GLY A 779 -20.26 3.24 -16.13
CA GLY A 779 -21.11 3.11 -17.31
C GLY A 779 -21.13 4.45 -18.05
N GLU A 780 -20.47 4.47 -19.18
CA GLU A 780 -20.83 5.31 -20.32
C GLU A 780 -20.59 4.47 -21.56
N ALA A 781 -21.73 3.96 -22.05
CA ALA A 781 -21.86 3.49 -23.41
C ALA A 781 -21.59 4.67 -24.35
N HIS A 782 -20.59 4.58 -25.18
CA HIS A 782 -20.55 5.34 -26.41
C HIS A 782 -20.44 4.37 -27.58
N GLU A 783 -21.57 4.30 -28.28
CA GLU A 783 -21.67 3.83 -29.63
C GLU A 783 -20.72 4.61 -30.57
N GLU A 784 -20.26 3.90 -31.55
CA GLU A 784 -19.49 4.14 -32.79
C GLU A 784 -18.02 3.82 -32.78
#